data_378449ff28b2b51dd57324d20ee29052
#
_entry.id   378449ff28b2b51dd57324d20ee29052
#
_cell.length_a   1.000
_cell.length_b   1.000
_cell.length_c   1.000
_cell.angle_alpha   90.00
_cell.angle_beta   90.00
_cell.angle_gamma   90.00
#
_symmetry.space_group_name_H-M   'P 1'
#
loop_
_entity.id
_entity.type
_entity.pdbx_description
1 polymer ?
#
loop_
_entity_poly.entity_id
_entity_poly.type
_entity_poly.pdbx_seq_one_letter_code
_entity_poly.pdbx_strand_id
1 'polypeptide(L)'
;MMNLKRIGRLFLSYGMIAALLAVPAAHAAAKPPLDEHKIAKARFGNDAPWFENNIPFFESADPLLDRIYYYRWQITRAHQRDLGARGFISTEFLDDVGWQLQPWASLNDATGFHILEGRWLRNRRYAGDYIDYMFEGGNDRHFAEAIADAAYQRFLADGDLAAVARHLPAMKRIYAEWDDRYDPAKRLYWIEPLLDATEYTISSIDASGGKDGFRGGDAFRPSINSYMFANASAISRLAALSGDEATAETFAAKAEALRAETVKSLWSGNLRHFIDRYQVDNQFVKYWEPIRGRELVGYLPWTHRLAPDAPVYAEAWKHVLSSDELAGPAGLRTNEPSYQYYMRQYRYDGKTHGRECQWNGPVWPFQTTQVLTGMANLLNDYHQSVVTRSDYLRLLRQYAALHLQNGKPDLEEDYDPATGKPIVGLARSHHYFHSGFDDLIISGLAGIRPREDDTLTVNPLAPSDPSDPGYLRYFALTSVPYHGHLIGVVFDSDGTRYRLGAGLFVLVDGRVAASAPKLTMLNVPLTHREPAKVDRPVDLAMNVLPTGFPHGNASANADIYALHQALDGRVWFFPEIANGWSSEGATGSKQWFSVDFGKEQTLSSAELAFYADGKTFAAPAAYRIQIWRSGRWVDVGPGGRPIANGVAKTAWKAVKSRQLRVLFSLLPGKAMRLVELKVF
;
A
#
# COMPACT_ATOMS: atom_id res chain seq x y z
N MET A 1 38.41 -49.23 41.85
CA MET A 1 39.48 -49.83 41.05
C MET A 1 39.17 -49.49 39.56
N MET A 2 39.99 -48.62 39.02
CA MET A 2 40.69 -48.71 37.73
C MET A 2 39.81 -49.09 36.54
N ASN A 3 39.77 -48.39 35.39
CA ASN A 3 40.85 -47.67 34.70
C ASN A 3 40.28 -46.77 33.60
N LEU A 4 40.91 -45.60 33.42
CA LEU A 4 40.78 -44.72 32.26
C LEU A 4 41.32 -45.41 30.98
N LYS A 5 40.69 -45.16 29.83
CA LYS A 5 41.43 -45.07 28.55
C LYS A 5 40.87 -43.99 27.65
N ARG A 6 41.78 -43.09 27.31
CA ARG A 6 41.78 -41.99 26.30
C ARG A 6 41.26 -42.41 24.96
N ILE A 7 40.46 -41.54 24.34
CA ILE A 7 40.33 -41.47 22.86
C ILE A 7 40.59 -40.02 22.46
N GLY A 8 41.47 -39.89 21.47
CA GLY A 8 42.11 -38.62 21.09
C GLY A 8 41.19 -37.63 20.36
N ARG A 9 41.47 -36.37 20.60
CA ARG A 9 40.94 -35.23 19.83
C ARG A 9 41.65 -35.11 18.49
N LEU A 10 40.93 -35.27 17.40
CA LEU A 10 41.33 -34.74 16.09
C LEU A 10 40.91 -33.28 16.01
N PHE A 11 41.83 -32.34 16.04
CA PHE A 11 41.61 -30.96 15.68
C PHE A 11 41.63 -30.83 14.15
N LEU A 12 40.47 -30.59 13.54
CA LEU A 12 40.39 -30.03 12.18
C LEU A 12 40.46 -28.51 12.33
N SER A 13 41.57 -27.95 11.93
CA SER A 13 41.76 -26.52 11.77
C SER A 13 40.98 -26.01 10.55
N TYR A 14 39.83 -25.37 10.81
CA TYR A 14 39.19 -24.48 9.80
C TYR A 14 39.92 -23.14 9.79
N GLY A 15 40.61 -22.88 8.69
CA GLY A 15 41.21 -21.58 8.44
C GLY A 15 40.12 -20.51 8.27
N MET A 16 39.95 -19.65 9.26
CA MET A 16 39.19 -18.42 9.16
C MET A 16 39.97 -17.47 8.22
N ILE A 17 39.46 -17.31 6.99
CA ILE A 17 39.86 -16.17 6.15
C ILE A 17 39.12 -14.95 6.71
N ALA A 18 39.78 -14.19 7.56
CA ALA A 18 39.34 -12.88 7.98
C ALA A 18 39.46 -11.92 6.78
N ALA A 19 38.37 -11.66 6.08
CA ALA A 19 38.30 -10.52 5.16
C ALA A 19 38.39 -9.25 6.01
N LEU A 20 39.52 -8.58 6.00
CA LEU A 20 39.67 -7.24 6.53
C LEU A 20 38.75 -6.30 5.72
N LEU A 21 37.60 -5.96 6.29
CA LEU A 21 36.78 -4.83 5.83
C LEU A 21 37.59 -3.56 6.17
N ALA A 22 38.17 -2.93 5.14
CA ALA A 22 38.72 -1.60 5.25
C ALA A 22 37.56 -0.64 5.60
N VAL A 23 37.51 -0.17 6.84
CA VAL A 23 36.62 0.92 7.25
C VAL A 23 37.11 2.16 6.50
N PRO A 24 36.33 2.75 5.58
CA PRO A 24 36.75 3.98 4.93
C PRO A 24 36.77 5.12 5.96
N ALA A 25 37.83 5.94 5.88
CA ALA A 25 37.95 7.15 6.67
C ALA A 25 36.67 8.01 6.55
N ALA A 26 36.27 8.64 7.65
CA ALA A 26 35.10 9.50 7.74
C ALA A 26 35.08 10.53 6.59
N HIS A 27 34.33 10.27 5.54
CA HIS A 27 34.13 11.21 4.45
C HIS A 27 33.23 12.36 4.96
N ALA A 28 33.57 13.59 4.62
CA ALA A 28 32.70 14.75 4.79
C ALA A 28 31.33 14.44 4.16
N ALA A 29 30.26 14.97 4.74
CA ALA A 29 28.89 14.73 4.25
C ALA A 29 28.84 14.97 2.74
N ALA A 30 28.66 13.90 1.98
CA ALA A 30 28.56 13.98 0.52
C ALA A 30 27.29 14.78 0.14
N LYS A 31 27.37 15.52 -0.95
CA LYS A 31 26.14 16.14 -1.51
C LYS A 31 25.10 15.04 -1.74
N PRO A 32 23.83 15.26 -1.35
CA PRO A 32 22.78 14.26 -1.55
C PRO A 32 22.77 13.76 -3.00
N PRO A 33 22.61 12.45 -3.25
CA PRO A 33 22.55 11.88 -4.61
C PRO A 33 21.44 12.48 -5.47
N LEU A 34 20.29 12.82 -4.85
CA LEU A 34 19.13 13.42 -5.50
C LEU A 34 18.87 14.82 -4.96
N ASP A 35 18.41 15.72 -5.83
CA ASP A 35 17.85 17.02 -5.45
C ASP A 35 16.34 16.84 -5.20
N GLU A 36 16.01 16.37 -4.00
CA GLU A 36 14.64 16.02 -3.59
C GLU A 36 13.68 17.20 -3.73
N HIS A 37 14.12 18.42 -3.37
CA HIS A 37 13.31 19.63 -3.54
C HIS A 37 12.93 19.90 -4.99
N LYS A 38 13.92 19.82 -5.89
CA LYS A 38 13.71 20.01 -7.32
C LYS A 38 12.77 18.94 -7.90
N ILE A 39 12.96 17.68 -7.50
CA ILE A 39 12.11 16.55 -7.92
C ILE A 39 10.67 16.78 -7.43
N ALA A 40 10.47 17.04 -6.13
CA ALA A 40 9.17 17.27 -5.56
C ALA A 40 8.43 18.43 -6.23
N LYS A 41 9.12 19.55 -6.45
CA LYS A 41 8.55 20.72 -7.14
C LYS A 41 8.13 20.39 -8.58
N ALA A 42 8.96 19.63 -9.30
CA ALA A 42 8.66 19.23 -10.68
C ALA A 42 7.50 18.21 -10.78
N ARG A 43 7.39 17.28 -9.81
CA ARG A 43 6.39 16.20 -9.82
C ARG A 43 5.05 16.61 -9.23
N PHE A 44 5.05 17.42 -8.17
CA PHE A 44 3.87 17.69 -7.35
C PHE A 44 3.45 19.18 -7.33
N GLY A 45 4.18 20.03 -8.00
CA GLY A 45 3.85 21.44 -8.11
C GLY A 45 3.73 22.13 -6.76
N ASN A 46 2.54 22.62 -6.43
CA ASN A 46 2.32 23.37 -5.17
C ASN A 46 2.02 22.46 -3.96
N ASP A 47 1.71 21.18 -4.16
CA ASP A 47 1.60 20.20 -3.06
C ASP A 47 2.95 19.56 -2.69
N ALA A 48 4.04 19.94 -3.37
CA ALA A 48 5.40 19.46 -3.12
C ALA A 48 5.82 19.42 -1.63
N PRO A 49 5.46 20.41 -0.77
CA PRO A 49 5.87 20.37 0.63
C PRO A 49 5.39 19.14 1.41
N TRP A 50 4.21 18.59 1.08
CA TRP A 50 3.76 17.35 1.70
C TRP A 50 4.67 16.18 1.31
N PHE A 51 4.98 16.05 0.02
CA PHE A 51 5.82 14.97 -0.49
C PHE A 51 7.25 15.07 -0.01
N GLU A 52 7.85 16.28 -0.03
CA GLU A 52 9.20 16.52 0.50
C GLU A 52 9.34 16.08 1.97
N ASN A 53 8.28 16.19 2.76
CA ASN A 53 8.30 15.83 4.17
C ASN A 53 7.96 14.35 4.44
N ASN A 54 7.40 13.62 3.47
CA ASN A 54 6.83 12.32 3.77
C ASN A 54 7.41 11.16 2.97
N ILE A 55 7.74 11.32 1.67
CA ILE A 55 8.07 10.18 0.81
C ILE A 55 9.58 9.94 0.68
N PRO A 56 10.02 8.70 0.42
CA PRO A 56 11.31 8.42 -0.18
C PRO A 56 11.37 8.93 -1.63
N PHE A 57 12.56 9.29 -2.11
CA PHE A 57 12.74 9.77 -3.48
C PHE A 57 13.49 8.74 -4.32
N PHE A 58 13.07 8.58 -5.57
CA PHE A 58 13.60 7.59 -6.49
C PHE A 58 13.92 8.20 -7.86
N GLU A 59 15.02 7.79 -8.44
CA GLU A 59 15.41 8.08 -9.82
C GLU A 59 16.08 6.86 -10.41
N SER A 60 15.80 6.56 -11.67
CA SER A 60 16.46 5.45 -12.37
C SER A 60 16.75 5.77 -13.85
N ALA A 61 17.39 4.83 -14.55
CA ALA A 61 17.55 4.88 -15.99
C ALA A 61 16.24 4.56 -16.75
N ASP A 62 15.15 4.29 -16.05
CA ASP A 62 13.83 3.97 -16.62
C ASP A 62 12.80 5.07 -16.28
N PRO A 63 12.53 5.99 -17.23
CA PRO A 63 11.58 7.09 -16.98
C PRO A 63 10.15 6.66 -16.69
N LEU A 64 9.74 5.45 -17.13
CA LEU A 64 8.40 4.92 -16.84
C LEU A 64 8.28 4.58 -15.35
N LEU A 65 9.26 3.84 -14.80
CA LEU A 65 9.29 3.51 -13.38
C LEU A 65 9.32 4.77 -12.52
N ASP A 66 10.17 5.74 -12.86
CA ASP A 66 10.26 7.02 -12.15
C ASP A 66 8.91 7.77 -12.15
N ARG A 67 8.24 7.79 -13.31
CA ARG A 67 6.95 8.47 -13.44
C ARG A 67 5.87 7.83 -12.59
N ILE A 68 5.78 6.50 -12.63
CA ILE A 68 4.74 5.77 -11.91
C ILE A 68 4.99 5.75 -10.41
N TYR A 69 6.25 5.65 -9.97
CA TYR A 69 6.62 5.77 -8.57
C TYR A 69 6.05 7.05 -7.93
N TYR A 70 6.26 8.22 -8.54
CA TYR A 70 5.71 9.47 -8.01
C TYR A 70 4.20 9.59 -8.15
N TYR A 71 3.61 8.99 -9.17
CA TYR A 71 2.16 8.93 -9.31
C TYR A 71 1.53 8.05 -8.22
N ARG A 72 2.16 6.93 -7.86
CA ARG A 72 1.68 6.06 -6.76
C ARG A 72 1.71 6.79 -5.42
N TRP A 73 2.70 7.61 -5.15
CA TRP A 73 2.68 8.50 -3.98
C TRP A 73 1.56 9.54 -4.03
N GLN A 74 1.17 10.03 -5.20
CA GLN A 74 -0.02 10.89 -5.33
C GLN A 74 -1.31 10.14 -4.97
N ILE A 75 -1.47 8.88 -5.43
CA ILE A 75 -2.57 8.00 -5.01
C ILE A 75 -2.55 7.81 -3.49
N THR A 76 -1.42 7.39 -2.92
CA THR A 76 -1.27 7.20 -1.46
C THR A 76 -1.67 8.46 -0.69
N ARG A 77 -1.24 9.66 -1.14
CA ARG A 77 -1.61 10.95 -0.55
C ARG A 77 -3.11 11.23 -0.62
N ALA A 78 -3.74 10.98 -1.77
CA ALA A 78 -5.14 11.26 -2.01
C ALA A 78 -6.08 10.38 -1.18
N HIS A 79 -5.69 9.14 -0.96
CA HIS A 79 -6.46 8.16 -0.20
C HIS A 79 -6.27 8.22 1.32
N GLN A 80 -5.38 9.10 1.82
CA GLN A 80 -5.32 9.36 3.26
C GLN A 80 -6.54 10.16 3.71
N ARG A 81 -7.30 9.61 4.65
CA ARG A 81 -8.42 10.28 5.30
C ARG A 81 -8.08 10.57 6.75
N ASP A 82 -8.15 11.84 7.14
CA ASP A 82 -7.96 12.30 8.52
C ASP A 82 -9.29 12.16 9.27
N LEU A 83 -9.34 11.28 10.27
CA LEU A 83 -10.52 11.07 11.12
C LEU A 83 -10.43 11.89 12.42
N GLY A 84 -9.68 12.99 12.43
CA GLY A 84 -9.49 13.87 13.58
C GLY A 84 -8.83 13.15 14.76
N ALA A 85 -9.53 13.04 15.87
CA ALA A 85 -9.01 12.37 17.08
C ALA A 85 -8.73 10.87 16.90
N ARG A 86 -9.31 10.22 15.90
CA ARG A 86 -9.08 8.81 15.59
C ARG A 86 -7.84 8.56 14.73
N GLY A 87 -7.22 9.62 14.21
CA GLY A 87 -6.04 9.52 13.37
C GLY A 87 -6.36 9.28 11.89
N PHE A 88 -5.40 8.76 11.14
CA PHE A 88 -5.52 8.54 9.71
C PHE A 88 -5.95 7.13 9.37
N ILE A 89 -6.75 6.99 8.30
CA ILE A 89 -6.96 5.74 7.58
C ILE A 89 -6.59 5.93 6.11
N SER A 90 -6.41 4.81 5.40
CA SER A 90 -6.38 4.81 3.93
C SER A 90 -7.70 4.24 3.41
N THR A 91 -8.24 4.83 2.33
CA THR A 91 -9.44 4.35 1.66
C THR A 91 -9.07 3.67 0.35
N GLU A 92 -9.88 2.72 -0.09
CA GLU A 92 -9.70 2.05 -1.38
C GLU A 92 -10.17 2.93 -2.55
N PHE A 93 -11.30 3.63 -2.34
CA PHE A 93 -11.90 4.57 -3.29
C PHE A 93 -11.76 6.01 -2.81
N LEU A 94 -11.73 6.95 -3.74
CA LEU A 94 -11.86 8.38 -3.44
C LEU A 94 -13.30 8.76 -3.15
N ASP A 95 -14.26 8.12 -3.83
CA ASP A 95 -15.68 8.25 -3.56
C ASP A 95 -16.17 7.31 -2.45
N ASP A 96 -17.32 7.64 -1.87
CA ASP A 96 -18.05 6.73 -0.98
C ASP A 96 -18.84 5.72 -1.81
N VAL A 97 -18.50 4.44 -1.65
CA VAL A 97 -19.21 3.31 -2.26
C VAL A 97 -20.07 2.62 -1.21
N GLY A 98 -21.21 2.04 -1.64
CA GLY A 98 -22.24 1.56 -0.70
C GLY A 98 -21.90 0.30 0.11
N TRP A 99 -20.77 -0.33 -0.17
CA TRP A 99 -20.29 -1.55 0.52
C TRP A 99 -19.10 -1.33 1.46
N GLN A 100 -18.67 -0.07 1.68
CA GLN A 100 -17.65 0.29 2.66
C GLN A 100 -18.21 0.30 4.09
N LEU A 101 -17.32 0.19 5.07
CA LEU A 101 -17.67 0.39 6.47
C LEU A 101 -17.99 1.86 6.72
N GLN A 102 -19.28 2.14 6.89
CA GLN A 102 -19.77 3.50 7.15
C GLN A 102 -19.61 3.90 8.62
N PRO A 103 -19.41 5.17 8.92
CA PRO A 103 -19.26 6.33 8.02
C PRO A 103 -17.82 6.61 7.57
N TRP A 104 -16.89 5.71 7.87
CA TRP A 104 -15.45 5.94 7.64
C TRP A 104 -14.99 5.70 6.21
N ALA A 105 -15.79 5.02 5.42
CA ALA A 105 -15.46 4.65 4.05
C ALA A 105 -14.20 3.77 3.97
N SER A 106 -14.02 2.86 4.95
CA SER A 106 -12.93 1.89 4.95
C SER A 106 -13.37 0.56 4.38
N LEU A 107 -12.45 -0.12 3.70
CA LEU A 107 -12.55 -1.51 3.26
C LEU A 107 -11.28 -2.23 3.68
N ASN A 108 -11.42 -3.46 4.14
CA ASN A 108 -10.27 -4.16 4.74
C ASN A 108 -9.46 -5.01 3.75
N ASP A 109 -9.93 -5.29 2.55
CA ASP A 109 -9.22 -6.09 1.53
C ASP A 109 -7.91 -5.48 1.04
N ALA A 110 -7.86 -4.15 0.89
CA ALA A 110 -6.66 -3.42 0.48
C ALA A 110 -5.75 -3.01 1.64
N THR A 111 -6.13 -3.24 2.91
CA THR A 111 -5.42 -2.76 4.09
C THR A 111 -3.95 -3.20 4.12
N GLY A 112 -3.67 -4.43 3.75
CA GLY A 112 -2.31 -4.96 3.67
C GLY A 112 -1.42 -4.12 2.75
N PHE A 113 -1.89 -3.76 1.56
CA PHE A 113 -1.15 -2.91 0.62
C PHE A 113 -0.97 -1.49 1.14
N HIS A 114 -2.03 -0.90 1.72
CA HIS A 114 -1.98 0.44 2.29
C HIS A 114 -0.94 0.57 3.41
N ILE A 115 -0.82 -0.46 4.26
CA ILE A 115 0.18 -0.50 5.33
C ILE A 115 1.59 -0.73 4.76
N LEU A 116 1.76 -1.64 3.78
CA LEU A 116 3.04 -1.92 3.15
C LEU A 116 3.60 -0.71 2.37
N GLU A 117 2.75 0.04 1.67
CA GLU A 117 3.13 1.32 1.05
C GLU A 117 3.41 2.38 2.14
N GLY A 118 2.47 2.55 3.07
CA GLY A 118 2.51 3.58 4.11
C GLY A 118 3.64 3.42 5.12
N ARG A 119 4.22 2.22 5.31
CA ARG A 119 5.36 1.99 6.22
C ARG A 119 6.61 2.75 5.81
N TRP A 120 6.71 3.16 4.54
CA TRP A 120 7.80 3.94 4.00
C TRP A 120 7.60 5.46 4.08
N LEU A 121 6.45 5.92 4.59
CA LEU A 121 6.23 7.34 4.86
C LEU A 121 6.97 7.77 6.13
N ARG A 122 7.67 8.90 6.08
CA ARG A 122 8.40 9.46 7.23
C ARG A 122 7.48 9.86 8.38
N ASN A 123 6.27 10.33 8.08
CA ASN A 123 5.24 10.50 9.09
C ASN A 123 4.58 9.14 9.40
N ARG A 124 5.05 8.52 10.47
CA ARG A 124 4.63 7.18 10.90
C ARG A 124 3.16 7.06 11.29
N ARG A 125 2.44 8.19 11.42
CA ARG A 125 1.01 8.18 11.73
C ARG A 125 0.19 7.51 10.64
N TYR A 126 0.50 7.72 9.36
CA TYR A 126 -0.34 7.20 8.28
C TYR A 126 -0.55 5.68 8.40
N ALA A 127 0.51 4.90 8.45
CA ALA A 127 0.39 3.46 8.66
C ALA A 127 0.03 3.11 10.11
N GLY A 128 0.58 3.84 11.10
CA GLY A 128 0.37 3.55 12.53
C GLY A 128 -1.07 3.78 12.99
N ASP A 129 -1.63 4.95 12.71
CA ASP A 129 -3.01 5.26 13.08
C ASP A 129 -4.00 4.31 12.36
N TYR A 130 -3.68 3.88 11.12
CA TYR A 130 -4.52 2.95 10.39
C TYR A 130 -4.48 1.53 10.98
N ILE A 131 -3.32 1.07 11.43
CA ILE A 131 -3.20 -0.18 12.20
C ILE A 131 -4.03 -0.09 13.49
N ASP A 132 -3.90 1.03 14.24
CA ASP A 132 -4.68 1.27 15.44
C ASP A 132 -6.19 1.17 15.14
N TYR A 133 -6.64 1.89 14.12
CA TYR A 133 -8.04 1.87 13.69
C TYR A 133 -8.54 0.45 13.39
N MET A 134 -7.78 -0.33 12.62
CA MET A 134 -8.17 -1.68 12.22
C MET A 134 -8.27 -2.65 13.40
N PHE A 135 -7.37 -2.55 14.37
CA PHE A 135 -7.41 -3.40 15.57
C PHE A 135 -8.35 -2.89 16.68
N GLU A 136 -8.78 -1.65 16.62
CA GLU A 136 -9.72 -1.02 17.56
C GLU A 136 -11.16 -0.95 17.03
N GLY A 137 -11.55 -1.87 16.14
CA GLY A 137 -12.91 -2.06 15.64
C GLY A 137 -13.16 -1.59 14.21
N GLY A 138 -12.11 -1.17 13.48
CA GLY A 138 -12.22 -0.80 12.07
C GLY A 138 -12.25 -1.98 11.10
N ASN A 139 -11.82 -3.17 11.53
CA ASN A 139 -11.93 -4.39 10.75
C ASN A 139 -13.27 -5.07 11.02
N ASP A 140 -14.12 -5.09 10.00
CA ASP A 140 -15.45 -5.71 10.04
C ASP A 140 -15.47 -7.13 9.44
N ARG A 141 -14.32 -7.72 9.11
CA ARG A 141 -14.20 -9.00 8.42
C ARG A 141 -15.00 -9.08 7.10
N HIS A 142 -15.17 -7.96 6.43
CA HIS A 142 -15.88 -7.96 5.15
C HIS A 142 -15.12 -8.83 4.14
N PHE A 143 -13.77 -8.74 4.15
CA PHE A 143 -12.88 -9.54 3.30
C PHE A 143 -11.78 -10.23 4.12
N ALA A 144 -11.22 -11.31 3.55
CA ALA A 144 -10.04 -11.98 4.10
C ALA A 144 -8.77 -11.17 3.84
N GLU A 145 -7.87 -11.12 4.82
CA GLU A 145 -6.62 -10.38 4.73
C GLU A 145 -5.53 -10.87 5.69
N ALA A 146 -4.29 -10.44 5.45
CA ALA A 146 -3.13 -10.74 6.30
C ALA A 146 -2.76 -9.52 7.19
N ILE A 147 -3.72 -8.97 7.95
CA ILE A 147 -3.53 -7.71 8.69
C ILE A 147 -2.48 -7.79 9.81
N ALA A 148 -2.38 -8.92 10.51
CA ALA A 148 -1.37 -9.08 11.55
C ALA A 148 0.04 -9.14 10.92
N ASP A 149 0.18 -9.77 9.74
CA ASP A 149 1.42 -9.74 8.97
C ASP A 149 1.75 -8.33 8.48
N ALA A 150 0.79 -7.59 7.95
CA ALA A 150 1.01 -6.21 7.52
C ALA A 150 1.50 -5.32 8.67
N ALA A 151 0.91 -5.46 9.87
CA ALA A 151 1.37 -4.75 11.07
C ALA A 151 2.79 -5.18 11.50
N TYR A 152 3.11 -6.47 11.43
CA TYR A 152 4.45 -6.97 11.66
C TYR A 152 5.46 -6.43 10.64
N GLN A 153 5.10 -6.38 9.35
CA GLN A 153 5.94 -5.79 8.30
C GLN A 153 6.20 -4.29 8.52
N ARG A 154 5.24 -3.56 9.10
CA ARG A 154 5.48 -2.18 9.52
C ARG A 154 6.50 -2.11 10.65
N PHE A 155 6.40 -2.97 11.69
CA PHE A 155 7.41 -3.06 12.74
C PHE A 155 8.81 -3.33 12.18
N LEU A 156 8.94 -4.26 11.23
CA LEU A 156 10.23 -4.54 10.59
C LEU A 156 10.85 -3.31 9.91
N ALA A 157 10.04 -2.36 9.44
CA ALA A 157 10.54 -1.14 8.80
C ALA A 157 10.89 -0.04 9.80
N ASP A 158 10.14 0.11 10.89
CA ASP A 158 10.31 1.25 11.80
C ASP A 158 10.93 0.92 13.17
N GLY A 159 11.07 -0.37 13.50
CA GLY A 159 11.65 -0.84 14.75
C GLY A 159 10.76 -0.66 15.99
N ASP A 160 9.53 -0.15 15.86
CA ASP A 160 8.63 0.15 16.98
C ASP A 160 7.79 -1.07 17.38
N LEU A 161 8.42 -2.02 18.08
CA LEU A 161 7.75 -3.21 18.58
C LEU A 161 6.55 -2.87 19.46
N ALA A 162 6.69 -1.90 20.35
CA ALA A 162 5.66 -1.56 21.34
C ALA A 162 4.38 -1.05 20.65
N ALA A 163 4.52 -0.27 19.58
CA ALA A 163 3.38 0.26 18.82
C ALA A 163 2.55 -0.84 18.15
N VAL A 164 3.15 -2.00 17.83
CA VAL A 164 2.45 -3.10 17.15
C VAL A 164 2.06 -4.20 18.15
N ALA A 165 2.96 -4.59 19.06
CA ALA A 165 2.72 -5.68 19.99
C ALA A 165 1.56 -5.42 20.97
N ARG A 166 1.23 -4.15 21.25
CA ARG A 166 0.03 -3.78 22.05
C ARG A 166 -1.28 -4.32 21.46
N HIS A 167 -1.29 -4.61 20.15
CA HIS A 167 -2.47 -5.16 19.45
C HIS A 167 -2.54 -6.69 19.48
N LEU A 168 -1.59 -7.42 20.07
CA LEU A 168 -1.62 -8.88 20.15
C LEU A 168 -2.97 -9.46 20.65
N PRO A 169 -3.63 -8.89 21.69
CA PRO A 169 -4.95 -9.38 22.09
C PRO A 169 -6.00 -9.25 20.99
N ALA A 170 -6.00 -8.15 20.24
CA ALA A 170 -6.93 -7.92 19.13
C ALA A 170 -6.59 -8.81 17.92
N MET A 171 -5.30 -9.00 17.62
CA MET A 171 -4.85 -9.91 16.56
C MET A 171 -5.30 -11.34 16.83
N LYS A 172 -5.12 -11.83 18.07
CA LYS A 172 -5.58 -13.18 18.47
C LYS A 172 -7.08 -13.33 18.36
N ARG A 173 -7.87 -12.30 18.72
CA ARG A 173 -9.33 -12.29 18.60
C ARG A 173 -9.76 -12.35 17.14
N ILE A 174 -9.26 -11.45 16.29
CA ILE A 174 -9.59 -11.40 14.86
C ILE A 174 -9.19 -12.71 14.16
N TYR A 175 -8.04 -13.27 14.51
CA TYR A 175 -7.62 -14.58 14.00
C TYR A 175 -8.66 -15.67 14.35
N ALA A 176 -9.11 -15.73 15.61
CA ALA A 176 -10.08 -16.73 16.08
C ALA A 176 -11.48 -16.53 15.47
N GLU A 177 -11.84 -15.33 15.06
CA GLU A 177 -13.12 -15.07 14.39
C GLU A 177 -13.23 -15.79 13.03
N TRP A 178 -12.11 -16.17 12.40
CA TRP A 178 -12.08 -16.98 11.18
C TRP A 178 -12.27 -18.49 11.44
N ASP A 179 -12.33 -18.94 12.69
CA ASP A 179 -12.55 -20.37 13.01
C ASP A 179 -13.94 -20.87 12.55
N ASP A 180 -14.89 -19.97 12.27
CA ASP A 180 -16.17 -20.28 11.61
C ASP A 180 -16.00 -20.76 10.14
N ARG A 181 -14.84 -20.51 9.55
CA ARG A 181 -14.45 -20.92 8.20
C ARG A 181 -13.38 -22.02 8.20
N TYR A 182 -13.10 -22.63 9.35
CA TYR A 182 -12.12 -23.70 9.47
C TYR A 182 -12.80 -25.08 9.43
N ASP A 183 -12.34 -25.93 8.51
CA ASP A 183 -12.77 -27.34 8.47
C ASP A 183 -11.77 -28.22 9.26
N PRO A 184 -12.14 -28.75 10.43
CA PRO A 184 -11.24 -29.57 11.24
C PRO A 184 -10.86 -30.90 10.61
N ALA A 185 -11.67 -31.46 9.69
CA ALA A 185 -11.37 -32.70 9.01
C ALA A 185 -10.32 -32.50 7.88
N LYS A 186 -10.34 -31.34 7.24
CA LYS A 186 -9.36 -30.94 6.22
C LYS A 186 -8.21 -30.15 6.82
N ARG A 187 -8.37 -29.58 8.02
CA ARG A 187 -7.40 -28.70 8.70
C ARG A 187 -7.00 -27.50 7.86
N LEU A 188 -7.97 -26.96 7.10
CA LEU A 188 -7.84 -25.83 6.20
C LEU A 188 -8.99 -24.85 6.39
N TYR A 189 -8.74 -23.61 6.08
CA TYR A 189 -9.75 -22.57 5.94
C TYR A 189 -10.35 -22.60 4.54
N TRP A 190 -11.64 -22.28 4.45
CA TRP A 190 -12.40 -22.11 3.22
C TRP A 190 -13.06 -20.75 3.17
N ILE A 191 -13.36 -20.26 1.98
CA ILE A 191 -13.98 -18.94 1.81
C ILE A 191 -14.81 -18.89 0.52
N GLU A 192 -15.87 -18.08 0.54
CA GLU A 192 -16.57 -17.66 -0.67
C GLU A 192 -15.67 -16.69 -1.45
N PRO A 193 -15.47 -16.85 -2.77
CA PRO A 193 -14.60 -15.96 -3.56
C PRO A 193 -14.91 -14.47 -3.41
N LEU A 194 -16.18 -14.08 -3.29
CA LEU A 194 -16.55 -12.69 -3.04
C LEU A 194 -15.92 -12.13 -1.76
N LEU A 195 -15.88 -12.92 -0.68
CA LEU A 195 -15.28 -12.51 0.60
C LEU A 195 -13.73 -12.60 0.60
N ASP A 196 -13.17 -13.08 -0.49
CA ASP A 196 -11.74 -13.05 -0.80
C ASP A 196 -11.41 -11.90 -1.79
N ALA A 197 -12.35 -10.97 -1.98
CA ALA A 197 -12.30 -9.88 -2.94
C ALA A 197 -11.99 -10.34 -4.39
N THR A 198 -12.44 -11.54 -4.77
CA THR A 198 -12.13 -12.16 -6.07
C THR A 198 -13.36 -12.90 -6.64
N GLU A 199 -14.49 -12.25 -6.74
CA GLU A 199 -15.71 -12.82 -7.33
C GLU A 199 -15.53 -13.17 -8.81
N TYR A 200 -16.33 -14.09 -9.34
CA TYR A 200 -16.21 -14.60 -10.71
C TYR A 200 -14.88 -15.35 -10.99
N THR A 201 -14.38 -16.07 -10.02
CA THR A 201 -13.28 -17.01 -10.20
C THR A 201 -13.75 -18.35 -10.74
N ILE A 202 -12.82 -19.26 -11.06
CA ILE A 202 -13.16 -20.60 -11.55
C ILE A 202 -14.13 -21.31 -10.57
N SER A 203 -13.84 -21.26 -9.27
CA SER A 203 -14.67 -21.96 -8.28
C SER A 203 -16.11 -21.45 -8.22
N SER A 204 -16.34 -20.13 -8.24
CA SER A 204 -17.69 -19.57 -8.17
C SER A 204 -18.48 -19.73 -9.48
N ILE A 205 -17.82 -19.52 -10.63
CA ILE A 205 -18.47 -19.69 -11.94
C ILE A 205 -18.87 -21.14 -12.16
N ASP A 206 -17.94 -22.10 -11.92
CA ASP A 206 -18.24 -23.52 -12.10
C ASP A 206 -19.34 -24.01 -11.15
N ALA A 207 -19.33 -23.57 -9.89
CA ALA A 207 -20.37 -23.92 -8.92
C ALA A 207 -21.76 -23.41 -9.32
N SER A 208 -21.84 -22.34 -10.14
CA SER A 208 -23.08 -21.84 -10.72
C SER A 208 -23.53 -22.60 -11.99
N GLY A 209 -22.69 -23.50 -12.51
CA GLY A 209 -22.88 -24.12 -13.82
C GLY A 209 -22.61 -23.15 -14.98
N GLY A 210 -21.75 -22.16 -14.80
CA GLY A 210 -21.38 -21.17 -15.81
C GLY A 210 -22.43 -20.08 -16.03
N LYS A 211 -23.38 -19.91 -15.13
CA LYS A 211 -24.47 -18.93 -15.27
C LYS A 211 -24.15 -17.60 -14.61
N ASP A 212 -23.43 -17.64 -13.52
CA ASP A 212 -23.02 -16.50 -12.69
C ASP A 212 -21.75 -16.87 -11.92
N GLY A 213 -21.25 -16.03 -11.07
CA GLY A 213 -20.07 -16.28 -10.24
C GLY A 213 -19.91 -15.21 -9.16
N PHE A 214 -20.93 -14.35 -8.97
CA PHE A 214 -20.86 -13.29 -7.96
C PHE A 214 -20.93 -13.85 -6.55
N ARG A 215 -21.79 -14.85 -6.32
CA ARG A 215 -21.98 -15.51 -5.03
C ARG A 215 -21.74 -17.02 -5.14
N GLY A 216 -21.40 -17.62 -4.00
CA GLY A 216 -21.19 -19.05 -3.89
C GLY A 216 -19.83 -19.51 -4.41
N GLY A 217 -19.68 -20.82 -4.58
CA GLY A 217 -18.42 -21.43 -4.96
C GLY A 217 -17.40 -21.47 -3.84
N ASP A 218 -17.88 -21.54 -2.59
CA ASP A 218 -17.01 -21.69 -1.41
C ASP A 218 -15.95 -22.74 -1.65
N ALA A 219 -14.72 -22.41 -1.37
CA ALA A 219 -13.57 -23.25 -1.66
C ALA A 219 -12.47 -23.13 -0.58
N PHE A 220 -11.72 -24.23 -0.41
CA PHE A 220 -10.43 -24.20 0.27
C PHE A 220 -9.44 -23.57 -0.68
N ARG A 221 -9.10 -22.30 -0.44
CA ARG A 221 -8.31 -21.50 -1.37
C ARG A 221 -6.87 -21.26 -0.87
N PRO A 222 -5.89 -21.19 -1.78
CA PRO A 222 -4.52 -20.79 -1.43
C PRO A 222 -4.45 -19.42 -0.74
N SER A 223 -5.34 -18.47 -1.08
CA SER A 223 -5.41 -17.12 -0.50
C SER A 223 -5.67 -17.14 1.00
N ILE A 224 -6.87 -17.56 1.42
CA ILE A 224 -7.25 -17.55 2.84
C ILE A 224 -6.27 -18.36 3.70
N ASN A 225 -5.77 -19.50 3.18
CA ASN A 225 -4.82 -20.32 3.92
C ASN A 225 -3.43 -19.65 4.03
N SER A 226 -3.00 -18.87 3.02
CA SER A 226 -1.77 -18.06 3.09
C SER A 226 -1.94 -16.87 4.03
N TYR A 227 -3.09 -16.18 4.02
CA TYR A 227 -3.37 -15.08 4.94
C TYR A 227 -3.39 -15.56 6.40
N MET A 228 -4.06 -16.66 6.68
CA MET A 228 -4.13 -17.23 8.04
C MET A 228 -2.76 -17.75 8.50
N PHE A 229 -1.96 -18.34 7.60
CA PHE A 229 -0.57 -18.69 7.88
C PHE A 229 0.28 -17.45 8.23
N ALA A 230 0.19 -16.40 7.43
CA ALA A 230 0.95 -15.16 7.63
C ALA A 230 0.56 -14.48 8.95
N ASN A 231 -0.75 -14.38 9.24
CA ASN A 231 -1.26 -13.84 10.49
C ASN A 231 -0.77 -14.65 11.70
N ALA A 232 -0.84 -15.98 11.64
CA ALA A 232 -0.34 -16.83 12.72
C ALA A 232 1.18 -16.67 12.94
N SER A 233 1.94 -16.62 11.84
CA SER A 233 3.39 -16.41 11.88
C SER A 233 3.75 -15.06 12.51
N ALA A 234 3.05 -13.98 12.11
CA ALA A 234 3.25 -12.64 12.64
C ALA A 234 2.90 -12.55 14.14
N ILE A 235 1.77 -13.12 14.56
CA ILE A 235 1.38 -13.19 15.98
C ILE A 235 2.43 -13.94 16.79
N SER A 236 2.90 -15.09 16.28
CA SER A 236 3.97 -15.87 16.94
C SER A 236 5.24 -15.05 17.12
N ARG A 237 5.72 -14.36 16.07
CA ARG A 237 6.95 -13.54 16.12
C ARG A 237 6.81 -12.35 17.07
N LEU A 238 5.71 -11.60 16.97
CA LEU A 238 5.44 -10.46 17.85
C LEU A 238 5.33 -10.89 19.32
N ALA A 239 4.71 -12.05 19.59
CA ALA A 239 4.59 -12.61 20.93
C ALA A 239 5.97 -13.01 21.50
N ALA A 240 6.79 -13.70 20.71
CA ALA A 240 8.15 -14.07 21.11
C ALA A 240 9.01 -12.83 21.44
N LEU A 241 8.99 -11.82 20.57
CA LEU A 241 9.70 -10.56 20.78
C LEU A 241 9.20 -9.78 22.01
N SER A 242 7.95 -10.02 22.42
CA SER A 242 7.33 -9.40 23.60
C SER A 242 7.44 -10.24 24.87
N GLY A 243 8.07 -11.44 24.81
CA GLY A 243 8.22 -12.35 25.94
C GLY A 243 6.97 -13.17 26.29
N ASP A 244 5.95 -13.22 25.40
CA ASP A 244 4.78 -14.12 25.56
C ASP A 244 5.03 -15.45 24.85
N GLU A 245 5.87 -16.30 25.47
CA GLU A 245 6.30 -17.59 24.93
C GLU A 245 5.11 -18.52 24.63
N ALA A 246 4.10 -18.54 25.51
CA ALA A 246 2.94 -19.42 25.35
C ALA A 246 2.12 -19.07 24.08
N THR A 247 1.91 -17.78 23.80
CA THR A 247 1.28 -17.33 22.55
C THR A 247 2.19 -17.62 21.35
N ALA A 248 3.51 -17.40 21.49
CA ALA A 248 4.48 -17.62 20.44
C ALA A 248 4.46 -19.09 19.97
N GLU A 249 4.57 -20.05 20.90
CA GLU A 249 4.53 -21.49 20.60
C GLU A 249 3.19 -21.93 20.00
N THR A 250 2.07 -21.46 20.57
CA THR A 250 0.73 -21.78 20.08
C THR A 250 0.55 -21.37 18.62
N PHE A 251 0.91 -20.14 18.28
CA PHE A 251 0.71 -19.62 16.93
C PHE A 251 1.77 -20.13 15.93
N ALA A 252 2.99 -20.45 16.38
CA ALA A 252 3.97 -21.17 15.58
C ALA A 252 3.45 -22.55 15.15
N ALA A 253 2.87 -23.30 16.09
CA ALA A 253 2.27 -24.61 15.81
C ALA A 253 1.06 -24.49 14.83
N LYS A 254 0.19 -23.48 15.00
CA LYS A 254 -0.92 -23.20 14.06
C LYS A 254 -0.39 -22.92 12.66
N ALA A 255 0.61 -22.04 12.52
CA ALA A 255 1.22 -21.69 11.24
C ALA A 255 1.81 -22.91 10.55
N GLU A 256 2.62 -23.72 11.24
CA GLU A 256 3.25 -24.89 10.64
C GLU A 256 2.24 -25.97 10.26
N ALA A 257 1.22 -26.20 11.08
CA ALA A 257 0.14 -27.14 10.75
C ALA A 257 -0.62 -26.72 9.49
N LEU A 258 -0.91 -25.41 9.37
CA LEU A 258 -1.59 -24.87 8.20
C LEU A 258 -0.73 -24.91 6.95
N ARG A 259 0.57 -24.59 7.09
CA ARG A 259 1.56 -24.73 6.02
C ARG A 259 1.61 -26.16 5.47
N ALA A 260 1.79 -27.13 6.37
CA ALA A 260 1.89 -28.55 5.99
C ALA A 260 0.63 -29.02 5.26
N GLU A 261 -0.54 -28.66 5.75
CA GLU A 261 -1.81 -29.10 5.14
C GLU A 261 -2.11 -28.39 3.82
N THR A 262 -1.81 -27.07 3.72
CA THR A 262 -1.95 -26.30 2.47
C THR A 262 -1.08 -26.89 1.36
N VAL A 263 0.19 -27.17 1.66
CA VAL A 263 1.11 -27.77 0.69
C VAL A 263 0.64 -29.14 0.26
N LYS A 264 0.24 -30.00 1.20
CA LYS A 264 -0.23 -31.36 0.92
C LYS A 264 -1.52 -31.39 0.10
N SER A 265 -2.46 -30.50 0.41
CA SER A 265 -3.84 -30.59 -0.07
C SER A 265 -4.14 -29.68 -1.27
N LEU A 266 -3.52 -28.50 -1.35
CA LEU A 266 -3.81 -27.53 -2.41
C LEU A 266 -2.75 -27.49 -3.53
N TRP A 267 -1.58 -28.12 -3.37
CA TRP A 267 -0.65 -28.29 -4.48
C TRP A 267 -1.15 -29.35 -5.46
N SER A 268 -1.32 -28.96 -6.72
CA SER A 268 -1.64 -29.87 -7.82
C SER A 268 -0.38 -30.27 -8.58
N GLY A 269 0.05 -31.51 -8.45
CA GLY A 269 1.18 -32.05 -9.22
C GLY A 269 0.95 -32.03 -10.74
N ASN A 270 -0.31 -32.18 -11.18
CA ASN A 270 -0.67 -32.15 -12.60
C ASN A 270 -0.62 -30.73 -13.18
N LEU A 271 -1.18 -29.76 -12.46
CA LEU A 271 -1.16 -28.36 -12.88
C LEU A 271 0.14 -27.64 -12.48
N ARG A 272 0.97 -28.25 -11.62
CA ARG A 272 2.19 -27.65 -11.04
C ARG A 272 1.89 -26.27 -10.44
N HIS A 273 0.80 -26.19 -9.67
CA HIS A 273 0.30 -24.94 -9.13
C HIS A 273 -0.51 -25.19 -7.86
N PHE A 274 -0.59 -24.19 -6.96
CA PHE A 274 -1.58 -24.24 -5.89
C PHE A 274 -2.95 -23.85 -6.44
N ILE A 275 -3.98 -24.61 -6.09
CA ILE A 275 -5.32 -24.49 -6.65
C ILE A 275 -6.39 -24.62 -5.59
N ASP A 276 -7.58 -24.10 -5.88
CA ASP A 276 -8.75 -24.26 -5.05
C ASP A 276 -9.26 -25.69 -5.06
N ARG A 277 -9.89 -26.11 -3.93
CA ARG A 277 -10.77 -27.27 -3.85
C ARG A 277 -12.14 -26.85 -3.35
N TYR A 278 -13.20 -27.38 -3.98
CA TYR A 278 -14.56 -27.02 -3.60
C TYR A 278 -14.89 -27.41 -2.18
N GLN A 279 -15.44 -26.49 -1.41
CA GLN A 279 -16.11 -26.76 -0.13
C GLN A 279 -17.58 -27.12 -0.36
N VAL A 280 -18.19 -26.64 -1.42
CA VAL A 280 -19.57 -26.88 -1.81
C VAL A 280 -19.76 -28.21 -2.56
N ASP A 281 -20.97 -28.79 -2.46
CA ASP A 281 -21.44 -29.92 -3.24
C ASP A 281 -22.78 -29.59 -3.86
N ASN A 282 -22.89 -29.65 -5.18
CA ASN A 282 -24.12 -29.42 -5.91
C ASN A 282 -24.16 -30.19 -7.23
N GLN A 283 -25.10 -29.90 -8.11
CA GLN A 283 -25.23 -30.60 -9.38
C GLN A 283 -24.05 -30.33 -10.36
N PHE A 284 -23.24 -29.30 -10.16
CA PHE A 284 -22.18 -28.88 -11.07
C PHE A 284 -20.77 -29.21 -10.56
N VAL A 285 -20.56 -29.11 -9.24
CA VAL A 285 -19.29 -29.35 -8.58
C VAL A 285 -19.45 -30.24 -7.37
N LYS A 286 -18.37 -30.95 -6.98
CA LYS A 286 -18.39 -31.87 -5.83
C LYS A 286 -17.40 -31.45 -4.77
N TYR A 287 -17.81 -31.64 -3.50
CA TYR A 287 -16.95 -31.40 -2.33
C TYR A 287 -15.58 -32.04 -2.50
N TRP A 288 -14.54 -31.27 -2.22
CA TRP A 288 -13.15 -31.66 -2.24
C TRP A 288 -12.54 -31.90 -3.65
N GLU A 289 -13.31 -31.83 -4.73
CA GLU A 289 -12.73 -31.84 -6.07
C GLU A 289 -11.91 -30.57 -6.33
N PRO A 290 -10.80 -30.65 -7.07
CA PRO A 290 -10.02 -29.49 -7.46
C PRO A 290 -10.69 -28.72 -8.59
N ILE A 291 -10.41 -27.41 -8.67
CA ILE A 291 -10.72 -26.61 -9.87
C ILE A 291 -9.89 -27.11 -11.08
N ARG A 292 -10.31 -26.74 -12.29
CA ARG A 292 -9.75 -27.29 -13.54
C ARG A 292 -8.80 -26.35 -14.27
N GLY A 293 -8.28 -25.34 -13.61
CA GLY A 293 -7.39 -24.33 -14.20
C GLY A 293 -6.51 -23.68 -13.14
N ARG A 294 -5.63 -22.80 -13.61
CA ARG A 294 -4.73 -22.01 -12.76
C ARG A 294 -5.25 -20.60 -12.61
N GLU A 295 -5.13 -20.08 -11.42
CA GLU A 295 -5.43 -18.69 -11.06
C GLU A 295 -4.23 -18.04 -10.39
N LEU A 296 -4.11 -16.69 -10.49
CA LEU A 296 -3.00 -15.97 -9.84
C LEU A 296 -3.00 -16.11 -8.32
N VAL A 297 -4.14 -16.36 -7.71
CA VAL A 297 -4.26 -16.60 -6.26
C VAL A 297 -3.39 -17.77 -5.80
N GLY A 298 -3.04 -18.69 -6.68
CA GLY A 298 -2.12 -19.80 -6.42
C GLY A 298 -0.67 -19.37 -6.16
N TYR A 299 -0.31 -18.08 -6.30
CA TYR A 299 1.03 -17.56 -5.96
C TYR A 299 1.12 -16.98 -4.54
N LEU A 300 0.01 -16.82 -3.82
CA LEU A 300 0.00 -16.30 -2.45
C LEU A 300 0.85 -17.11 -1.46
N PRO A 301 1.02 -18.43 -1.61
CA PRO A 301 1.98 -19.16 -0.79
C PRO A 301 3.42 -18.62 -0.83
N TRP A 302 3.87 -18.03 -1.94
CA TRP A 302 5.18 -17.36 -2.01
C TRP A 302 5.13 -15.92 -1.51
N THR A 303 4.02 -15.22 -1.73
CA THR A 303 3.82 -13.87 -1.21
C THR A 303 4.00 -13.85 0.30
N HIS A 304 3.50 -14.87 0.99
CA HIS A 304 3.57 -15.00 2.45
C HIS A 304 4.61 -16.03 2.93
N ARG A 305 5.52 -16.53 2.08
CA ARG A 305 6.58 -17.49 2.41
C ARG A 305 6.07 -18.82 3.00
N LEU A 306 4.84 -19.21 2.65
CA LEU A 306 4.27 -20.51 2.99
C LEU A 306 4.86 -21.64 2.14
N ALA A 307 5.06 -21.40 0.84
CA ALA A 307 5.53 -22.40 -0.10
C ALA A 307 6.89 -23.00 0.32
N PRO A 308 7.12 -24.31 0.15
CA PRO A 308 8.42 -24.92 0.45
C PRO A 308 9.51 -24.48 -0.54
N ASP A 309 10.74 -24.36 -0.03
CA ASP A 309 11.93 -24.16 -0.86
C ASP A 309 12.37 -25.51 -1.51
N ALA A 310 11.69 -25.87 -2.58
CA ALA A 310 12.07 -27.05 -3.37
C ALA A 310 11.74 -26.84 -4.85
N PRO A 311 12.57 -27.38 -5.78
CA PRO A 311 12.45 -27.12 -7.22
C PRO A 311 11.09 -27.47 -7.81
N VAL A 312 10.40 -28.49 -7.29
CA VAL A 312 9.09 -28.93 -7.79
C VAL A 312 8.02 -27.83 -7.65
N TYR A 313 8.10 -27.02 -6.58
CA TYR A 313 7.17 -25.91 -6.38
C TYR A 313 7.55 -24.69 -7.23
N ALA A 314 8.84 -24.44 -7.44
CA ALA A 314 9.30 -23.35 -8.29
C ALA A 314 8.82 -23.49 -9.75
N GLU A 315 8.47 -24.70 -10.22
CA GLU A 315 7.89 -24.94 -11.54
C GLU A 315 6.61 -24.14 -11.81
N ALA A 316 5.84 -23.80 -10.75
CA ALA A 316 4.65 -22.93 -10.86
C ALA A 316 4.96 -21.58 -11.53
N TRP A 317 6.15 -21.08 -11.34
CA TRP A 317 6.54 -19.77 -11.86
C TRP A 317 6.74 -19.72 -13.37
N LYS A 318 6.78 -20.87 -14.05
CA LYS A 318 6.78 -20.92 -15.52
C LYS A 318 5.48 -20.39 -16.11
N HIS A 319 4.36 -20.53 -15.38
CA HIS A 319 3.04 -20.14 -15.89
C HIS A 319 2.86 -18.62 -16.01
N VAL A 320 3.49 -17.81 -15.17
CA VAL A 320 3.49 -16.32 -15.31
C VAL A 320 4.51 -15.82 -16.33
N LEU A 321 5.28 -16.71 -16.93
CA LEU A 321 6.22 -16.42 -18.03
C LEU A 321 5.71 -16.95 -19.38
N SER A 322 4.67 -17.80 -19.39
CA SER A 322 4.10 -18.42 -20.58
C SER A 322 2.94 -17.59 -21.14
N SER A 323 3.06 -17.17 -22.41
CA SER A 323 2.02 -16.40 -23.13
C SER A 323 0.71 -17.17 -23.32
N ASP A 324 0.77 -18.50 -23.34
CA ASP A 324 -0.39 -19.38 -23.50
C ASP A 324 -1.14 -19.61 -22.17
N GLU A 325 -0.52 -19.21 -21.06
CA GLU A 325 -1.05 -19.39 -19.71
C GLU A 325 -1.32 -18.03 -19.04
N LEU A 326 -0.64 -17.72 -17.94
CA LEU A 326 -0.96 -16.53 -17.14
C LEU A 326 -0.29 -15.22 -17.61
N ALA A 327 0.71 -15.29 -18.51
CA ALA A 327 1.35 -14.08 -19.04
C ALA A 327 0.51 -13.48 -20.19
N GLY A 328 -0.22 -12.41 -19.93
CA GLY A 328 -0.89 -11.64 -20.98
C GLY A 328 0.04 -10.61 -21.64
N PRO A 329 -0.26 -10.17 -22.87
CA PRO A 329 0.52 -9.11 -23.55
C PRO A 329 0.62 -7.80 -22.75
N ALA A 330 -0.45 -7.41 -22.06
CA ALA A 330 -0.50 -6.17 -21.29
C ALA A 330 -0.32 -6.36 -19.77
N GLY A 331 -0.41 -7.59 -19.24
CA GLY A 331 -0.28 -7.87 -17.82
C GLY A 331 -0.62 -9.31 -17.47
N LEU A 332 -0.49 -9.68 -16.20
CA LEU A 332 -0.80 -11.02 -15.72
C LEU A 332 -2.32 -11.25 -15.69
N ARG A 333 -2.75 -12.35 -16.29
CA ARG A 333 -4.16 -12.77 -16.32
C ARG A 333 -4.54 -13.41 -14.98
N THR A 334 -5.69 -13.05 -14.44
CA THR A 334 -6.19 -13.65 -13.18
C THR A 334 -6.42 -15.16 -13.29
N ASN A 335 -6.82 -15.65 -14.46
CA ASN A 335 -6.78 -17.08 -14.80
C ASN A 335 -6.36 -17.33 -16.27
N GLU A 336 -6.04 -18.57 -16.60
CA GLU A 336 -5.51 -18.95 -17.90
C GLU A 336 -6.59 -18.98 -19.00
N PRO A 337 -6.22 -18.68 -20.27
CA PRO A 337 -7.16 -18.67 -21.40
C PRO A 337 -7.80 -20.01 -21.74
N SER A 338 -7.25 -21.13 -21.24
CA SER A 338 -7.83 -22.46 -21.41
C SER A 338 -9.13 -22.66 -20.63
N TYR A 339 -9.43 -21.82 -19.67
CA TYR A 339 -10.68 -21.87 -18.91
C TYR A 339 -11.87 -21.49 -19.80
N GLN A 340 -12.90 -22.34 -19.84
CA GLN A 340 -14.03 -22.21 -20.77
C GLN A 340 -14.83 -20.91 -20.63
N TYR A 341 -14.75 -20.24 -19.48
CA TYR A 341 -15.41 -18.97 -19.21
C TYR A 341 -14.44 -17.79 -19.09
N TYR A 342 -13.21 -17.97 -19.61
CA TYR A 342 -12.19 -16.92 -19.66
C TYR A 342 -12.74 -15.67 -20.34
N MET A 343 -12.58 -14.50 -19.69
CA MET A 343 -13.02 -13.18 -20.16
C MET A 343 -14.52 -13.08 -20.49
N ARG A 344 -15.36 -14.06 -20.13
CA ARG A 344 -16.80 -13.93 -20.32
C ARG A 344 -17.35 -12.91 -19.31
N GLN A 345 -18.01 -11.87 -19.81
CA GLN A 345 -18.63 -10.85 -19.00
C GLN A 345 -19.97 -11.31 -18.45
N TYR A 346 -20.14 -11.22 -17.12
CA TYR A 346 -21.34 -11.60 -16.38
C TYR A 346 -22.05 -10.40 -15.76
N ARG A 347 -21.29 -9.45 -15.22
CA ARG A 347 -21.80 -8.36 -14.40
C ARG A 347 -21.74 -7.02 -15.12
N TYR A 348 -22.81 -6.24 -14.97
CA TYR A 348 -22.95 -4.89 -15.54
C TYR A 348 -23.53 -3.95 -14.50
N ASP A 349 -23.07 -2.72 -14.46
CA ASP A 349 -23.60 -1.66 -13.60
C ASP A 349 -25.08 -1.37 -13.92
N GLY A 350 -25.91 -1.35 -12.89
CA GLY A 350 -27.36 -1.22 -13.04
C GLY A 350 -27.84 0.14 -13.55
N LYS A 351 -26.98 1.18 -13.50
CA LYS A 351 -27.32 2.55 -13.94
C LYS A 351 -26.74 2.88 -15.29
N THR A 352 -25.46 2.62 -15.47
CA THR A 352 -24.71 2.98 -16.67
C THR A 352 -24.72 1.87 -17.73
N HIS A 353 -25.05 0.64 -17.34
CA HIS A 353 -24.88 -0.58 -18.13
C HIS A 353 -23.42 -0.83 -18.54
N GLY A 354 -22.47 -0.17 -17.91
CA GLY A 354 -21.04 -0.40 -18.07
C GLY A 354 -20.64 -1.77 -17.50
N ARG A 355 -19.49 -2.27 -17.94
CA ARG A 355 -18.95 -3.52 -17.40
C ARG A 355 -18.54 -3.31 -15.95
N GLU A 356 -18.86 -4.27 -15.11
CA GLU A 356 -18.40 -4.38 -13.73
C GLU A 356 -17.23 -5.35 -13.62
N CYS A 357 -16.51 -5.26 -12.52
CA CYS A 357 -15.31 -6.04 -12.22
C CYS A 357 -15.58 -7.54 -12.13
N GLN A 358 -14.61 -8.34 -12.57
CA GLN A 358 -14.59 -9.81 -12.51
C GLN A 358 -13.14 -10.32 -12.50
N TRP A 359 -12.97 -11.57 -12.03
CA TRP A 359 -11.65 -12.18 -11.86
C TRP A 359 -11.40 -13.40 -12.78
N ASN A 360 -12.16 -13.56 -13.85
CA ASN A 360 -12.06 -14.67 -14.79
C ASN A 360 -11.21 -14.35 -16.03
N GLY A 361 -10.09 -13.66 -15.85
CA GLY A 361 -9.15 -13.38 -16.93
C GLY A 361 -8.56 -11.98 -16.98
N PRO A 362 -9.27 -10.91 -16.55
CA PRO A 362 -8.72 -9.55 -16.54
C PRO A 362 -7.40 -9.44 -15.78
N VAL A 363 -6.60 -8.43 -16.11
CA VAL A 363 -5.42 -8.06 -15.32
C VAL A 363 -5.86 -7.20 -14.15
N TRP A 364 -5.54 -7.64 -12.94
CA TRP A 364 -5.80 -6.91 -11.72
C TRP A 364 -4.51 -6.40 -11.08
N PRO A 365 -4.37 -5.09 -10.82
CA PRO A 365 -3.29 -4.52 -10.00
C PRO A 365 -3.11 -5.23 -8.66
N PHE A 366 -4.22 -5.59 -7.99
CA PHE A 366 -4.25 -6.34 -6.73
C PHE A 366 -3.41 -7.63 -6.80
N GLN A 367 -3.80 -8.59 -7.65
CA GLN A 367 -3.07 -9.85 -7.76
C GLN A 367 -1.70 -9.69 -8.43
N THR A 368 -1.54 -8.71 -9.34
CA THR A 368 -0.23 -8.39 -9.91
C THR A 368 0.76 -7.99 -8.83
N THR A 369 0.34 -7.17 -7.85
CA THR A 369 1.17 -6.82 -6.68
C THR A 369 1.52 -8.05 -5.86
N GLN A 370 0.55 -8.92 -5.58
CA GLN A 370 0.78 -10.15 -4.81
C GLN A 370 1.79 -11.07 -5.50
N VAL A 371 1.64 -11.27 -6.80
CA VAL A 371 2.58 -12.10 -7.60
C VAL A 371 3.97 -11.49 -7.62
N LEU A 372 4.11 -10.18 -7.85
CA LEU A 372 5.42 -9.53 -7.87
C LEU A 372 6.09 -9.55 -6.49
N THR A 373 5.33 -9.39 -5.40
CA THR A 373 5.84 -9.58 -4.03
C THR A 373 6.31 -11.02 -3.82
N GLY A 374 5.51 -12.01 -4.25
CA GLY A 374 5.90 -13.42 -4.22
C GLY A 374 7.15 -13.72 -5.06
N MET A 375 7.28 -13.10 -6.24
CA MET A 375 8.45 -13.23 -7.10
C MET A 375 9.70 -12.60 -6.47
N ALA A 376 9.56 -11.44 -5.81
CA ALA A 376 10.65 -10.82 -5.07
C ALA A 376 11.12 -11.72 -3.90
N ASN A 377 10.18 -12.34 -3.18
CA ASN A 377 10.50 -13.32 -2.15
C ASN A 377 11.19 -14.56 -2.75
N LEU A 378 10.67 -15.09 -3.86
CA LEU A 378 11.27 -16.23 -4.56
C LEU A 378 12.73 -15.98 -4.93
N LEU A 379 13.02 -14.79 -5.49
CA LEU A 379 14.37 -14.40 -5.90
C LEU A 379 15.33 -14.15 -4.72
N ASN A 380 14.79 -13.80 -3.54
CA ASN A 380 15.58 -13.51 -2.36
C ASN A 380 15.76 -14.72 -1.43
N ASP A 381 14.70 -15.51 -1.25
CA ASP A 381 14.58 -16.43 -0.10
C ASP A 381 14.53 -17.91 -0.54
N TYR A 382 14.50 -18.23 -1.86
CA TYR A 382 14.34 -19.60 -2.38
C TYR A 382 15.46 -19.99 -3.34
N HIS A 383 15.84 -21.26 -3.32
CA HIS A 383 16.80 -21.84 -4.24
C HIS A 383 16.08 -22.30 -5.53
N GLN A 384 16.19 -21.51 -6.60
CA GLN A 384 15.51 -21.79 -7.86
C GLN A 384 16.26 -21.18 -9.06
N SER A 385 15.94 -21.62 -10.27
CA SER A 385 16.50 -21.14 -11.53
C SER A 385 15.44 -20.88 -12.61
N VAL A 386 14.17 -20.81 -12.21
CA VAL A 386 13.03 -20.63 -13.14
C VAL A 386 12.84 -19.16 -13.48
N VAL A 387 12.93 -18.30 -12.46
CA VAL A 387 12.70 -16.86 -12.57
C VAL A 387 14.01 -16.10 -12.39
N THR A 388 14.21 -15.06 -13.18
CA THR A 388 15.38 -14.19 -13.14
C THR A 388 15.00 -12.78 -12.66
N ARG A 389 16.01 -11.97 -12.29
CA ARG A 389 15.82 -10.54 -12.01
C ARG A 389 15.27 -9.78 -13.22
N SER A 390 15.59 -10.22 -14.42
CA SER A 390 15.07 -9.66 -15.67
C SER A 390 13.58 -9.90 -15.82
N ASP A 391 13.08 -11.08 -15.43
CA ASP A 391 11.66 -11.36 -15.41
C ASP A 391 10.91 -10.47 -14.43
N TYR A 392 11.47 -10.27 -13.23
CA TYR A 392 10.91 -9.36 -12.23
C TYR A 392 10.79 -7.94 -12.79
N LEU A 393 11.86 -7.38 -13.33
CA LEU A 393 11.86 -6.02 -13.87
C LEU A 393 10.95 -5.89 -15.10
N ARG A 394 10.90 -6.89 -15.96
CA ARG A 394 9.99 -6.93 -17.13
C ARG A 394 8.53 -6.87 -16.70
N LEU A 395 8.12 -7.67 -15.72
CA LEU A 395 6.75 -7.67 -15.20
C LEU A 395 6.44 -6.40 -14.42
N LEU A 396 7.41 -5.85 -13.67
CA LEU A 396 7.26 -4.56 -12.99
C LEU A 396 7.04 -3.41 -13.99
N ARG A 397 7.76 -3.40 -15.11
CA ARG A 397 7.54 -2.43 -16.22
C ARG A 397 6.17 -2.61 -16.88
N GLN A 398 5.76 -3.87 -17.09
CA GLN A 398 4.43 -4.17 -17.63
C GLN A 398 3.34 -3.66 -16.69
N TYR A 399 3.48 -3.88 -15.39
CA TYR A 399 2.58 -3.33 -14.38
C TYR A 399 2.61 -1.79 -14.36
N ALA A 400 3.80 -1.18 -14.43
CA ALA A 400 3.91 0.27 -14.52
C ALA A 400 3.17 0.84 -15.73
N ALA A 401 3.21 0.17 -16.88
CA ALA A 401 2.54 0.62 -18.09
C ALA A 401 1.00 0.67 -17.97
N LEU A 402 0.40 -0.21 -17.17
CA LEU A 402 -1.05 -0.21 -16.90
C LEU A 402 -1.55 1.10 -16.24
N HIS A 403 -0.66 1.79 -15.51
CA HIS A 403 -1.01 3.07 -14.87
C HIS A 403 -1.18 4.22 -15.86
N LEU A 404 -0.95 4.00 -17.17
CA LEU A 404 -1.03 5.03 -18.17
C LEU A 404 -2.25 4.85 -19.07
N GLN A 405 -3.23 5.74 -18.95
CA GLN A 405 -4.38 5.81 -19.85
C GLN A 405 -4.22 7.00 -20.81
N ASN A 406 -4.10 6.69 -22.11
CA ASN A 406 -3.84 7.72 -23.13
C ASN A 406 -2.62 8.62 -22.82
N GLY A 407 -1.57 8.02 -22.22
CA GLY A 407 -0.34 8.72 -21.84
C GLY A 407 -0.44 9.54 -20.55
N LYS A 408 -1.56 9.52 -19.84
CA LYS A 408 -1.75 10.15 -18.53
C LYS A 408 -1.80 9.10 -17.41
N PRO A 409 -1.25 9.38 -16.24
CA PRO A 409 -1.37 8.48 -15.08
C PRO A 409 -2.82 8.45 -14.61
N ASP A 410 -3.39 7.25 -14.62
CA ASP A 410 -4.73 6.95 -14.14
C ASP A 410 -4.85 5.44 -13.90
N LEU A 411 -4.75 5.02 -12.65
CA LEU A 411 -4.87 3.61 -12.28
C LEU A 411 -6.33 3.26 -12.08
N GLU A 412 -6.75 2.20 -12.74
CA GLU A 412 -8.11 1.68 -12.72
C GLU A 412 -8.17 0.31 -12.00
N GLU A 413 -9.38 -0.22 -11.79
CA GLU A 413 -9.61 -1.50 -11.09
C GLU A 413 -9.00 -2.68 -11.86
N ASP A 414 -9.39 -2.87 -13.13
CA ASP A 414 -8.99 -4.01 -13.95
C ASP A 414 -8.78 -3.63 -15.42
N TYR A 415 -8.05 -4.50 -16.12
CA TYR A 415 -7.63 -4.24 -17.49
C TYR A 415 -7.81 -5.46 -18.40
N ASP A 416 -8.09 -5.19 -19.66
CA ASP A 416 -8.05 -6.22 -20.70
C ASP A 416 -6.61 -6.70 -20.93
N PRO A 417 -6.33 -7.99 -20.78
CA PRO A 417 -4.96 -8.52 -20.83
C PRO A 417 -4.32 -8.45 -22.22
N ALA A 418 -5.08 -8.26 -23.27
CA ALA A 418 -4.56 -8.11 -24.62
C ALA A 418 -4.20 -6.66 -24.96
N THR A 419 -4.98 -5.70 -24.46
CA THR A 419 -4.87 -4.29 -24.87
C THR A 419 -4.35 -3.37 -23.77
N GLY A 420 -4.42 -3.76 -22.49
CA GLY A 420 -4.09 -2.92 -21.34
C GLY A 420 -5.08 -1.77 -21.12
N LYS A 421 -6.27 -1.83 -21.71
CA LYS A 421 -7.32 -0.84 -21.48
C LYS A 421 -8.17 -1.23 -20.29
N PRO A 422 -8.63 -0.26 -19.46
CA PRO A 422 -9.58 -0.52 -18.40
C PRO A 422 -10.85 -1.20 -18.92
N ILE A 423 -11.39 -2.13 -18.15
CA ILE A 423 -12.65 -2.82 -18.45
C ILE A 423 -13.80 -2.13 -17.71
N VAL A 424 -13.67 -1.88 -16.43
CA VAL A 424 -14.73 -1.27 -15.61
C VAL A 424 -14.99 0.16 -16.03
N GLY A 425 -14.01 1.05 -16.02
CA GLY A 425 -14.12 2.42 -16.50
C GLY A 425 -15.22 3.25 -15.84
N LEU A 426 -15.58 2.97 -14.59
CA LEU A 426 -16.55 3.75 -13.81
C LEU A 426 -15.84 4.92 -13.12
N ALA A 427 -16.58 6.01 -12.86
CA ALA A 427 -16.00 7.20 -12.21
C ALA A 427 -15.29 6.88 -10.88
N ARG A 428 -15.81 5.93 -10.10
CA ARG A 428 -15.19 5.49 -8.85
C ARG A 428 -13.85 4.76 -9.04
N SER A 429 -13.60 4.20 -10.22
CA SER A 429 -12.42 3.39 -10.50
C SER A 429 -11.18 4.21 -10.80
N HIS A 430 -11.31 5.53 -11.04
CA HIS A 430 -10.17 6.42 -11.27
C HIS A 430 -9.28 6.52 -10.03
N HIS A 431 -7.96 6.46 -10.25
CA HIS A 431 -6.93 6.57 -9.20
C HIS A 431 -7.07 5.55 -8.08
N TYR A 432 -7.51 4.35 -8.44
CA TYR A 432 -7.88 3.26 -7.53
C TYR A 432 -6.73 2.79 -6.64
N PHE A 433 -6.98 2.59 -5.34
CA PHE A 433 -5.94 2.19 -4.39
C PHE A 433 -6.20 0.83 -3.76
N HIS A 434 -6.12 -0.21 -4.58
CA HIS A 434 -6.33 -1.60 -4.20
C HIS A 434 -5.07 -2.46 -4.47
N SER A 435 -3.88 -1.85 -4.43
CA SER A 435 -2.64 -2.50 -4.84
C SER A 435 -1.42 -1.73 -4.34
N GLY A 436 -0.25 -2.37 -4.35
CA GLY A 436 1.04 -1.74 -4.08
C GLY A 436 1.87 -1.56 -5.35
N PHE A 437 2.80 -0.61 -5.33
CA PHE A 437 3.81 -0.43 -6.36
C PHE A 437 5.12 0.11 -5.80
N ASP A 438 5.04 1.11 -4.89
CA ASP A 438 6.23 1.76 -4.35
C ASP A 438 7.03 0.79 -3.47
N ASP A 439 6.36 -0.10 -2.75
CA ASP A 439 7.04 -1.19 -2.03
C ASP A 439 7.77 -2.16 -2.97
N LEU A 440 7.26 -2.42 -4.17
CA LEU A 440 7.95 -3.25 -5.18
C LEU A 440 9.23 -2.59 -5.70
N ILE A 441 9.28 -1.25 -5.71
CA ILE A 441 10.51 -0.50 -6.02
C ILE A 441 11.45 -0.53 -4.81
N ILE A 442 10.96 -0.22 -3.61
CA ILE A 442 11.77 -0.05 -2.40
C ILE A 442 12.31 -1.39 -1.92
N SER A 443 11.42 -2.36 -1.67
CA SER A 443 11.79 -3.69 -1.14
C SER A 443 12.29 -4.64 -2.22
N GLY A 444 11.80 -4.48 -3.46
CA GLY A 444 12.16 -5.31 -4.60
C GLY A 444 13.34 -4.74 -5.40
N LEU A 445 13.10 -3.76 -6.27
CA LEU A 445 14.09 -3.25 -7.21
C LEU A 445 15.33 -2.70 -6.52
N ALA A 446 15.16 -1.79 -5.55
CA ALA A 446 16.26 -1.22 -4.75
C ALA A 446 16.71 -2.14 -3.62
N GLY A 447 15.85 -3.09 -3.21
CA GLY A 447 16.19 -4.24 -2.41
C GLY A 447 16.34 -4.00 -0.91
N ILE A 448 15.64 -3.04 -0.31
CA ILE A 448 15.59 -2.88 1.14
C ILE A 448 14.78 -4.03 1.74
N ARG A 449 15.45 -4.87 2.54
CA ARG A 449 14.87 -6.07 3.18
C ARG A 449 14.74 -5.81 4.68
N PRO A 450 13.54 -5.43 5.17
CA PRO A 450 13.33 -5.15 6.59
C PRO A 450 13.58 -6.36 7.49
N ARG A 451 14.12 -6.11 8.69
CA ARG A 451 14.52 -7.12 9.67
C ARG A 451 14.00 -6.77 11.07
N GLU A 452 13.99 -7.77 11.97
CA GLU A 452 13.63 -7.59 13.37
C GLU A 452 14.75 -6.90 14.19
N ASP A 453 15.99 -7.06 13.74
CA ASP A 453 17.17 -6.51 14.42
C ASP A 453 17.63 -5.19 13.75
N ASP A 454 18.52 -4.49 14.41
CA ASP A 454 19.12 -3.25 13.92
C ASP A 454 20.15 -3.51 12.80
N THR A 455 19.78 -4.36 11.82
CA THR A 455 20.57 -4.63 10.63
C THR A 455 19.78 -4.24 9.39
N LEU A 456 20.34 -3.39 8.56
CA LEU A 456 19.82 -3.10 7.23
C LEU A 456 20.39 -4.11 6.23
N THR A 457 19.52 -4.92 5.63
CA THR A 457 19.87 -5.77 4.48
C THR A 457 19.42 -5.09 3.19
N VAL A 458 20.31 -4.96 2.23
CA VAL A 458 20.02 -4.44 0.87
C VAL A 458 20.40 -5.51 -0.14
N ASN A 459 19.45 -5.97 -0.96
CA ASN A 459 19.67 -6.93 -2.04
C ASN A 459 18.86 -6.53 -3.29
N PRO A 460 19.39 -5.61 -4.14
CA PRO A 460 18.67 -5.13 -5.31
C PRO A 460 18.29 -6.24 -6.29
N LEU A 461 17.05 -6.24 -6.77
CA LEU A 461 16.57 -7.17 -7.80
C LEU A 461 16.73 -6.60 -9.22
N ALA A 462 17.41 -5.48 -9.39
CA ALA A 462 17.80 -5.01 -10.72
C ALA A 462 18.75 -6.02 -11.39
N PRO A 463 18.61 -6.29 -12.71
CA PRO A 463 19.54 -7.12 -13.47
C PRO A 463 20.96 -6.59 -13.37
N SER A 464 21.93 -7.48 -13.16
CA SER A 464 23.33 -7.10 -12.94
C SER A 464 24.22 -7.25 -14.19
N ASP A 465 23.73 -7.91 -15.24
CA ASP A 465 24.44 -8.09 -16.51
C ASP A 465 24.19 -6.91 -17.45
N PRO A 466 25.21 -6.15 -17.85
CA PRO A 466 25.06 -5.04 -18.80
C PRO A 466 24.50 -5.43 -20.18
N SER A 467 24.58 -6.70 -20.56
CA SER A 467 24.00 -7.22 -21.81
C SER A 467 22.51 -7.51 -21.71
N ASP A 468 21.95 -7.52 -20.49
CA ASP A 468 20.52 -7.77 -20.27
C ASP A 468 19.68 -6.59 -20.80
N PRO A 469 18.62 -6.81 -21.61
CA PRO A 469 17.74 -5.76 -22.08
C PRO A 469 17.05 -4.97 -20.95
N GLY A 470 16.94 -5.57 -19.76
CA GLY A 470 16.41 -4.95 -18.55
C GLY A 470 17.44 -4.18 -17.73
N TYR A 471 18.73 -4.17 -18.12
CA TYR A 471 19.78 -3.57 -17.32
C TYR A 471 19.54 -2.07 -17.04
N LEU A 472 19.59 -1.71 -15.77
CA LEU A 472 19.55 -0.32 -15.31
C LEU A 472 20.97 0.18 -15.04
N ARG A 473 21.45 1.14 -15.86
CA ARG A 473 22.78 1.72 -15.68
C ARG A 473 22.95 2.46 -14.37
N TYR A 474 21.85 3.01 -13.84
CA TYR A 474 21.83 3.69 -12.56
C TYR A 474 20.44 3.66 -11.94
N PHE A 475 20.40 3.72 -10.63
CA PHE A 475 19.23 4.13 -9.85
C PHE A 475 19.69 4.71 -8.50
N ALA A 476 18.88 5.57 -7.93
CA ALA A 476 19.03 6.06 -6.56
C ALA A 476 17.69 6.09 -5.86
N LEU A 477 17.65 5.55 -4.66
CA LEU A 477 16.55 5.65 -3.71
C LEU A 477 17.09 6.36 -2.47
N THR A 478 16.44 7.43 -2.01
CA THR A 478 16.90 8.24 -0.89
C THR A 478 15.79 8.52 0.12
N SER A 479 16.18 8.91 1.32
CA SER A 479 15.27 9.32 2.41
C SER A 479 14.25 8.25 2.82
N VAL A 480 14.60 6.96 2.72
CA VAL A 480 13.78 5.85 3.21
C VAL A 480 13.90 5.78 4.74
N PRO A 481 12.79 5.93 5.49
CA PRO A 481 12.83 5.74 6.94
C PRO A 481 13.03 4.26 7.28
N TYR A 482 13.99 3.96 8.13
CA TYR A 482 14.26 2.61 8.59
C TYR A 482 14.93 2.64 9.98
N HIS A 483 14.31 2.06 11.01
CA HIS A 483 14.81 1.99 12.40
C HIS A 483 15.36 3.35 12.92
N GLY A 484 14.62 4.45 12.66
CA GLY A 484 15.00 5.80 13.09
C GLY A 484 16.11 6.47 12.26
N HIS A 485 16.57 5.83 11.21
CA HIS A 485 17.54 6.36 10.24
C HIS A 485 16.87 6.74 8.91
N LEU A 486 17.57 7.53 8.11
CA LEU A 486 17.24 7.76 6.69
C LEU A 486 18.22 6.99 5.81
N ILE A 487 17.71 6.06 5.04
CA ILE A 487 18.49 5.16 4.21
C ILE A 487 18.50 5.65 2.76
N GLY A 488 19.66 5.50 2.09
CA GLY A 488 19.79 5.62 0.65
C GLY A 488 20.41 4.36 0.05
N VAL A 489 19.92 3.97 -1.12
CA VAL A 489 20.49 2.89 -1.95
C VAL A 489 20.77 3.47 -3.32
N VAL A 490 22.04 3.48 -3.72
CA VAL A 490 22.48 4.12 -4.96
C VAL A 490 23.31 3.13 -5.77
N PHE A 491 22.95 2.93 -7.01
CA PHE A 491 23.73 2.18 -7.98
C PHE A 491 24.09 3.07 -9.17
N ASP A 492 25.37 3.08 -9.53
CA ASP A 492 25.91 3.83 -10.68
C ASP A 492 26.95 2.96 -11.37
N SER A 493 26.66 2.49 -12.55
CA SER A 493 27.52 1.51 -13.24
C SER A 493 28.89 2.06 -13.65
N ASP A 494 28.98 3.35 -13.96
CA ASP A 494 30.19 4.03 -14.40
C ASP A 494 30.66 5.13 -13.44
N GLY A 495 29.89 5.44 -12.39
CA GLY A 495 30.22 6.42 -11.36
C GLY A 495 30.05 7.87 -11.77
N THR A 496 29.45 8.15 -12.93
CA THR A 496 29.35 9.52 -13.46
C THR A 496 28.12 10.27 -13.00
N ARG A 497 27.06 9.57 -12.62
CA ARG A 497 25.74 10.15 -12.30
C ARG A 497 25.69 10.78 -10.90
N TYR A 498 26.04 10.01 -9.86
CA TYR A 498 25.81 10.39 -8.45
C TYR A 498 27.07 10.85 -7.72
N ARG A 499 28.24 10.82 -8.37
CA ARG A 499 29.55 11.28 -7.84
C ARG A 499 29.99 10.50 -6.58
N LEU A 500 29.51 9.28 -6.41
CA LEU A 500 29.97 8.36 -5.36
C LEU A 500 31.01 7.38 -5.87
N GLY A 501 31.26 7.32 -7.18
CA GLY A 501 32.03 6.31 -7.88
C GLY A 501 31.14 5.22 -8.50
N ALA A 502 31.78 4.28 -9.20
CA ALA A 502 31.05 3.15 -9.81
C ALA A 502 30.73 2.08 -8.78
N GLY A 503 29.51 1.52 -8.85
CA GLY A 503 29.07 0.42 -8.00
C GLY A 503 27.79 0.69 -7.22
N LEU A 504 27.54 -0.19 -6.23
CA LEU A 504 26.41 -0.10 -5.29
C LEU A 504 26.89 0.57 -4.00
N PHE A 505 26.11 1.54 -3.52
CA PHE A 505 26.36 2.26 -2.27
C PHE A 505 25.11 2.22 -1.39
N VAL A 506 25.31 1.93 -0.11
CA VAL A 506 24.28 2.06 0.93
C VAL A 506 24.65 3.25 1.80
N LEU A 507 23.73 4.20 1.91
CA LEU A 507 23.90 5.40 2.74
C LEU A 507 23.01 5.27 3.99
N VAL A 508 23.56 5.69 5.11
CA VAL A 508 22.84 5.86 6.38
C VAL A 508 23.02 7.31 6.82
N ASP A 509 21.92 8.02 6.98
CA ASP A 509 21.90 9.45 7.34
C ASP A 509 22.83 10.31 6.44
N GLY A 510 22.80 10.05 5.14
CA GLY A 510 23.57 10.75 4.12
C GLY A 510 25.06 10.39 4.04
N ARG A 511 25.52 9.38 4.78
CA ARG A 511 26.91 8.91 4.75
C ARG A 511 27.00 7.51 4.16
N VAL A 512 27.99 7.23 3.34
CA VAL A 512 28.23 5.88 2.82
C VAL A 512 28.61 4.96 3.98
N ALA A 513 27.77 3.96 4.24
CA ALA A 513 27.95 2.95 5.27
C ALA A 513 28.50 1.64 4.71
N ALA A 514 28.15 1.29 3.45
CA ALA A 514 28.69 0.14 2.75
C ALA A 514 28.70 0.38 1.25
N SER A 515 29.57 -0.33 0.53
CA SER A 515 29.63 -0.29 -0.93
C SER A 515 30.13 -1.60 -1.52
N ALA A 516 29.79 -1.84 -2.80
CA ALA A 516 30.31 -2.95 -3.58
C ALA A 516 30.47 -2.53 -5.06
N PRO A 517 31.40 -3.13 -5.81
CA PRO A 517 31.65 -2.75 -7.20
C PRO A 517 30.52 -3.17 -8.16
N LYS A 518 29.62 -4.06 -7.73
CA LYS A 518 28.48 -4.58 -8.50
C LYS A 518 27.27 -4.73 -7.60
N LEU A 519 26.09 -4.90 -8.21
CA LEU A 519 24.86 -5.28 -7.50
C LEU A 519 25.06 -6.60 -6.76
N THR A 520 24.97 -6.55 -5.44
CA THR A 520 25.08 -7.70 -4.54
C THR A 520 24.36 -7.41 -3.24
N MET A 521 24.17 -8.45 -2.43
CA MET A 521 23.61 -8.29 -1.11
C MET A 521 24.63 -7.65 -0.16
N LEU A 522 24.20 -6.61 0.56
CA LEU A 522 24.96 -5.92 1.60
C LEU A 522 24.16 -5.93 2.91
N ASN A 523 24.88 -6.16 4.03
CA ASN A 523 24.33 -6.07 5.38
C ASN A 523 25.05 -4.94 6.12
N VAL A 524 24.31 -4.02 6.71
CA VAL A 524 24.82 -2.85 7.41
C VAL A 524 24.28 -2.85 8.84
N PRO A 525 25.10 -3.05 9.86
CA PRO A 525 24.68 -2.85 11.25
C PRO A 525 24.32 -1.38 11.46
N LEU A 526 23.19 -1.13 12.10
CA LEU A 526 22.72 0.20 12.47
C LEU A 526 22.92 0.42 13.97
N THR A 527 23.08 1.67 14.36
CA THR A 527 23.01 2.07 15.76
C THR A 527 21.53 2.12 16.17
N HIS A 528 21.18 1.43 17.24
CA HIS A 528 19.81 1.48 17.75
C HIS A 528 19.35 2.93 17.98
N ARG A 529 18.15 3.25 17.55
CA ARG A 529 17.47 4.52 17.79
C ARG A 529 16.04 4.30 18.20
N GLU A 530 15.65 4.95 19.30
CA GLU A 530 14.25 4.99 19.69
C GLU A 530 13.40 5.67 18.61
N PRO A 531 12.21 5.16 18.33
CA PRO A 531 11.29 5.77 17.40
C PRO A 531 10.96 7.21 17.80
N ALA A 532 11.06 8.14 16.86
CA ALA A 532 10.73 9.55 17.13
C ALA A 532 9.26 9.69 17.55
N LYS A 533 9.00 10.54 18.55
CA LYS A 533 7.64 10.93 18.90
C LYS A 533 7.02 11.71 17.74
N VAL A 534 5.78 11.38 17.43
CA VAL A 534 5.02 12.04 16.35
C VAL A 534 3.95 12.93 16.97
N ASP A 535 3.93 14.21 16.57
CA ASP A 535 2.87 15.13 16.96
C ASP A 535 1.52 14.66 16.40
N ARG A 536 0.47 14.75 17.23
CA ARG A 536 -0.88 14.33 16.87
C ARG A 536 -1.86 15.51 16.94
N PRO A 537 -1.71 16.55 16.08
CA PRO A 537 -2.71 17.60 15.99
C PRO A 537 -4.06 17.00 15.57
N VAL A 538 -5.13 17.46 16.20
CA VAL A 538 -6.49 16.99 15.94
C VAL A 538 -7.20 18.06 15.11
N ASP A 539 -7.68 17.66 13.94
CA ASP A 539 -8.55 18.52 13.14
C ASP A 539 -9.92 18.66 13.81
N LEU A 540 -10.21 19.85 14.28
CA LEU A 540 -11.46 20.20 14.97
C LEU A 540 -12.63 20.42 14.02
N ALA A 541 -12.37 20.62 12.72
CA ALA A 541 -13.39 20.81 11.69
C ALA A 541 -13.86 19.49 11.05
N MET A 542 -13.10 18.41 11.26
CA MET A 542 -13.38 17.10 10.66
C MET A 542 -14.72 16.54 11.14
N ASN A 543 -15.56 16.14 10.20
CA ASN A 543 -16.81 15.44 10.44
C ASN A 543 -16.92 14.21 9.51
N VAL A 544 -17.12 13.03 10.08
CA VAL A 544 -17.33 11.79 9.32
C VAL A 544 -18.75 11.66 8.73
N LEU A 545 -19.69 12.43 9.24
CA LEU A 545 -21.09 12.42 8.81
C LEU A 545 -21.50 13.79 8.27
N PRO A 546 -22.36 13.88 7.26
CA PRO A 546 -22.87 15.17 6.79
C PRO A 546 -23.78 15.87 7.82
N THR A 547 -24.17 15.18 8.87
CA THR A 547 -25.06 15.69 9.95
C THR A 547 -24.29 15.83 11.27
N GLY A 548 -24.84 16.64 12.19
CA GLY A 548 -24.21 16.87 13.51
C GLY A 548 -23.14 17.95 13.51
N PHE A 549 -22.24 17.91 14.49
CA PHE A 549 -21.15 18.88 14.66
C PHE A 549 -19.78 18.19 14.59
N PRO A 550 -18.76 18.88 14.05
CA PRO A 550 -18.82 20.20 13.39
C PRO A 550 -19.60 20.13 12.07
N HIS A 551 -20.27 21.23 11.69
CA HIS A 551 -20.92 21.30 10.39
C HIS A 551 -20.60 22.59 9.64
N GLY A 552 -20.57 22.48 8.30
CA GLY A 552 -20.33 23.59 7.41
C GLY A 552 -21.58 24.41 7.11
N ASN A 553 -21.38 25.69 6.76
CA ASN A 553 -22.34 26.52 6.07
C ASN A 553 -21.59 27.46 5.10
N ALA A 554 -22.24 27.91 4.05
CA ALA A 554 -21.59 28.71 3.01
C ALA A 554 -22.51 29.77 2.41
N SER A 555 -21.91 30.75 1.73
CA SER A 555 -22.61 31.83 1.06
C SER A 555 -23.41 31.38 -0.18
N ALA A 556 -23.05 30.24 -0.76
CA ALA A 556 -23.69 29.63 -1.92
C ALA A 556 -23.52 28.11 -1.87
N ASN A 557 -24.34 27.38 -2.63
CA ASN A 557 -24.27 25.92 -2.73
C ASN A 557 -24.20 25.23 -1.35
N ALA A 558 -25.08 25.63 -0.44
CA ALA A 558 -25.12 25.17 0.93
C ALA A 558 -25.85 23.81 1.08
N ASP A 559 -25.72 22.95 0.09
CA ASP A 559 -26.15 21.55 0.20
C ASP A 559 -25.30 20.81 1.24
N ILE A 560 -25.95 20.03 2.09
CA ILE A 560 -25.30 19.38 3.22
C ILE A 560 -24.15 18.46 2.83
N TYR A 561 -24.26 17.76 1.70
CA TYR A 561 -23.22 16.85 1.22
C TYR A 561 -22.04 17.61 0.63
N ALA A 562 -22.30 18.67 -0.17
CA ALA A 562 -21.26 19.54 -0.70
C ALA A 562 -20.47 20.25 0.40
N LEU A 563 -21.17 20.71 1.46
CA LEU A 563 -20.52 21.31 2.63
C LEU A 563 -19.67 20.28 3.38
N HIS A 564 -20.18 19.06 3.53
CA HIS A 564 -19.47 17.98 4.21
C HIS A 564 -18.16 17.59 3.49
N GLN A 565 -18.16 17.54 2.18
CA GLN A 565 -16.97 17.20 1.39
C GLN A 565 -15.78 18.14 1.60
N ALA A 566 -15.99 19.35 2.16
CA ALA A 566 -14.91 20.25 2.53
C ALA A 566 -14.46 20.10 4.00
N LEU A 567 -15.00 19.11 4.74
CA LEU A 567 -14.73 18.82 6.15
C LEU A 567 -14.61 17.31 6.43
N ASP A 568 -14.44 16.49 5.38
CA ASP A 568 -14.48 15.04 5.49
C ASP A 568 -13.10 14.38 5.70
N GLY A 569 -12.07 15.21 5.84
CA GLY A 569 -10.70 14.78 6.12
C GLY A 569 -9.91 14.33 4.89
N ARG A 570 -10.38 14.60 3.67
CA ARG A 570 -9.78 14.13 2.41
C ARG A 570 -9.19 15.28 1.60
N VAL A 571 -8.01 15.05 0.99
CA VAL A 571 -7.35 16.07 0.15
C VAL A 571 -6.79 15.45 -1.11
N TRP A 572 -7.37 15.79 -2.27
CA TRP A 572 -6.80 15.48 -3.58
C TRP A 572 -7.14 16.56 -4.62
N PHE A 573 -6.45 16.52 -5.75
CA PHE A 573 -6.61 17.51 -6.82
C PHE A 573 -6.80 16.86 -8.18
N PHE A 574 -7.33 15.64 -8.25
CA PHE A 574 -7.64 14.95 -9.48
C PHE A 574 -8.91 15.53 -10.11
N PRO A 575 -8.88 15.89 -11.42
CA PRO A 575 -10.03 16.48 -12.07
C PRO A 575 -11.16 15.47 -12.36
N GLU A 576 -10.84 14.20 -12.42
CA GLU A 576 -11.76 13.09 -12.74
C GLU A 576 -12.78 12.88 -11.63
N ILE A 577 -12.37 13.06 -10.37
CA ILE A 577 -13.22 12.94 -9.19
C ILE A 577 -13.18 14.25 -8.40
N ALA A 578 -14.25 15.02 -8.47
CA ALA A 578 -14.36 16.29 -7.74
C ALA A 578 -14.58 16.05 -6.26
N ASN A 579 -13.93 16.85 -5.40
CA ASN A 579 -14.14 16.88 -3.96
C ASN A 579 -14.28 18.31 -3.44
N GLY A 580 -15.00 18.48 -2.33
CA GLY A 580 -15.12 19.74 -1.62
C GLY A 580 -16.27 20.63 -2.05
N TRP A 581 -16.36 21.78 -1.39
CA TRP A 581 -17.37 22.81 -1.66
C TRP A 581 -16.97 23.73 -2.81
N SER A 582 -17.94 24.11 -3.67
CA SER A 582 -17.73 24.99 -4.80
C SER A 582 -18.58 26.26 -4.73
N SER A 583 -17.99 27.40 -5.11
CA SER A 583 -18.69 28.68 -5.31
C SER A 583 -19.24 28.83 -6.72
N GLU A 584 -19.27 27.79 -7.55
CA GLU A 584 -19.76 27.85 -8.92
C GLU A 584 -21.23 28.34 -8.97
N GLY A 585 -21.54 29.21 -9.90
CA GLY A 585 -22.88 29.84 -10.00
C GLY A 585 -23.18 30.93 -8.97
N ALA A 586 -22.30 31.17 -7.99
CA ALA A 586 -22.50 32.21 -7.00
C ALA A 586 -22.35 33.61 -7.61
N THR A 587 -23.14 34.56 -7.11
CA THR A 587 -23.05 35.97 -7.48
C THR A 587 -22.12 36.72 -6.53
N GLY A 588 -21.34 37.67 -7.08
CA GLY A 588 -20.44 38.54 -6.31
C GLY A 588 -19.05 37.98 -6.09
N SER A 589 -18.09 38.86 -5.91
CA SER A 589 -16.66 38.55 -5.76
C SER A 589 -16.27 38.11 -4.33
N LYS A 590 -17.16 38.18 -3.37
CA LYS A 590 -16.93 37.75 -1.98
C LYS A 590 -17.81 36.56 -1.67
N GLN A 591 -17.18 35.46 -1.26
CA GLN A 591 -17.85 34.25 -0.82
C GLN A 591 -17.30 33.86 0.58
N TRP A 592 -18.01 33.01 1.29
CA TRP A 592 -17.55 32.54 2.59
C TRP A 592 -17.95 31.10 2.84
N PHE A 593 -17.14 30.42 3.64
CA PHE A 593 -17.41 29.11 4.20
C PHE A 593 -17.20 29.18 5.73
N SER A 594 -18.10 28.62 6.52
CA SER A 594 -18.02 28.64 7.97
C SER A 594 -18.22 27.25 8.57
N VAL A 595 -17.64 27.06 9.75
CA VAL A 595 -17.79 25.85 10.56
C VAL A 595 -18.39 26.23 11.91
N ASP A 596 -19.46 25.55 12.33
CA ASP A 596 -19.96 25.55 13.69
C ASP A 596 -19.49 24.27 14.38
N PHE A 597 -18.68 24.40 15.43
CA PHE A 597 -18.13 23.28 16.19
C PHE A 597 -19.12 22.69 17.21
N GLY A 598 -20.33 23.24 17.33
CA GLY A 598 -21.32 22.81 18.31
C GLY A 598 -21.04 23.27 19.75
N LYS A 599 -19.78 23.50 20.08
CA LYS A 599 -19.27 23.96 21.37
C LYS A 599 -18.09 24.92 21.18
N GLU A 600 -17.73 25.62 22.22
CA GLU A 600 -16.55 26.48 22.22
C GLU A 600 -15.28 25.61 22.11
N GLN A 601 -14.40 25.94 21.16
CA GLN A 601 -13.09 25.32 20.91
C GLN A 601 -12.00 26.38 21.02
N THR A 602 -10.76 25.94 21.30
CA THR A 602 -9.58 26.80 21.22
C THR A 602 -8.94 26.62 19.85
N LEU A 603 -8.89 27.69 19.06
CA LEU A 603 -8.50 27.68 17.65
C LEU A 603 -7.23 28.52 17.48
N SER A 604 -6.22 27.98 16.77
CA SER A 604 -4.92 28.66 16.61
C SER A 604 -4.36 28.60 15.18
N SER A 605 -4.88 27.71 14.32
CA SER A 605 -4.43 27.60 12.95
C SER A 605 -5.48 26.96 12.06
N ALA A 606 -5.33 27.13 10.74
CA ALA A 606 -6.13 26.45 9.73
C ALA A 606 -5.27 26.06 8.52
N GLU A 607 -5.67 24.98 7.87
CA GLU A 607 -5.17 24.54 6.58
C GLU A 607 -6.31 24.56 5.58
N LEU A 608 -6.04 25.11 4.38
CA LEU A 608 -7.03 25.23 3.31
C LEU A 608 -6.46 24.66 2.03
N ALA A 609 -7.16 23.70 1.44
CA ALA A 609 -6.82 23.13 0.15
C ALA A 609 -7.75 23.68 -0.94
N PHE A 610 -7.18 24.17 -2.07
CA PHE A 610 -7.95 24.74 -3.17
C PHE A 610 -7.64 24.01 -4.47
N TYR A 611 -8.69 23.57 -5.17
CA TYR A 611 -8.55 23.02 -6.51
C TYR A 611 -8.51 24.13 -7.58
N ALA A 612 -7.69 23.94 -8.60
CA ALA A 612 -7.61 24.80 -9.77
C ALA A 612 -7.39 23.98 -11.04
N ASP A 613 -8.17 24.26 -12.09
CA ASP A 613 -8.11 23.60 -13.40
C ASP A 613 -7.58 24.52 -14.52
N GLY A 614 -7.27 25.76 -14.18
CA GLY A 614 -6.86 26.78 -15.14
C GLY A 614 -8.00 27.34 -16.02
N LYS A 615 -9.22 26.79 -15.93
CA LYS A 615 -10.39 27.16 -16.74
C LYS A 615 -11.49 27.77 -15.88
N THR A 616 -12.23 26.94 -15.16
CA THR A 616 -13.39 27.33 -14.34
C THR A 616 -12.95 27.68 -12.92
N PHE A 617 -12.09 26.84 -12.33
CA PHE A 617 -11.70 26.95 -10.94
C PHE A 617 -10.31 27.56 -10.76
N ALA A 618 -10.21 28.45 -9.78
CA ALA A 618 -8.94 29.01 -9.30
C ALA A 618 -8.95 29.16 -7.78
N ALA A 619 -7.77 29.15 -7.15
CA ALA A 619 -7.65 29.59 -5.77
C ALA A 619 -8.12 31.05 -5.65
N PRO A 620 -8.71 31.47 -4.52
CA PRO A 620 -9.15 32.86 -4.34
C PRO A 620 -7.94 33.82 -4.39
N ALA A 621 -8.20 35.09 -4.72
CA ALA A 621 -7.15 36.12 -4.68
C ALA A 621 -6.61 36.34 -3.28
N ALA A 622 -7.49 36.24 -2.26
CA ALA A 622 -7.15 36.36 -0.85
C ALA A 622 -8.23 35.68 0.00
N TYR A 623 -7.87 35.35 1.23
CA TYR A 623 -8.85 34.95 2.25
C TYR A 623 -8.53 35.55 3.62
N ARG A 624 -9.54 35.67 4.50
CA ARG A 624 -9.42 36.08 5.90
C ARG A 624 -10.13 35.07 6.79
N ILE A 625 -9.53 34.79 7.94
CA ILE A 625 -10.13 33.95 8.98
C ILE A 625 -10.83 34.82 9.99
N GLN A 626 -12.07 34.47 10.32
CA GLN A 626 -12.91 35.19 11.27
C GLN A 626 -13.51 34.21 12.28
N ILE A 627 -13.74 34.69 13.50
CA ILE A 627 -14.50 33.99 14.53
C ILE A 627 -15.77 34.74 14.87
N TRP A 628 -16.79 34.00 15.33
CA TRP A 628 -18.00 34.62 15.87
C TRP A 628 -17.77 35.03 17.31
N ARG A 629 -17.87 36.33 17.60
CA ARG A 629 -17.67 36.89 18.94
C ARG A 629 -18.59 38.07 19.18
N SER A 630 -19.32 38.05 20.30
CA SER A 630 -20.22 39.16 20.72
C SER A 630 -21.18 39.59 19.61
N GLY A 631 -21.82 38.64 18.90
CA GLY A 631 -22.83 38.93 17.88
C GLY A 631 -22.29 39.39 16.52
N ARG A 632 -20.96 39.27 16.26
CA ARG A 632 -20.34 39.67 14.98
C ARG A 632 -19.15 38.81 14.62
N TRP A 633 -18.81 38.81 13.33
CA TRP A 633 -17.58 38.21 12.82
C TRP A 633 -16.39 39.16 13.04
N VAL A 634 -15.30 38.61 13.60
CA VAL A 634 -14.09 39.37 13.94
C VAL A 634 -12.89 38.68 13.34
N ASP A 635 -12.03 39.42 12.64
CA ASP A 635 -10.79 38.88 12.04
C ASP A 635 -9.82 38.39 13.14
N VAL A 636 -9.16 37.23 12.93
CA VAL A 636 -8.24 36.59 13.89
C VAL A 636 -6.84 36.40 13.29
N GLY A 637 -6.27 37.41 12.74
CA GLY A 637 -4.93 37.37 12.19
C GLY A 637 -4.87 37.77 10.71
N PRO A 638 -3.68 37.88 10.14
CA PRO A 638 -3.53 38.14 8.75
C PRO A 638 -4.12 36.96 7.96
N GLY A 639 -4.83 37.22 6.85
CA GLY A 639 -5.20 36.19 5.93
C GLY A 639 -3.94 35.49 5.37
N GLY A 640 -4.08 34.23 4.99
CA GLY A 640 -2.99 33.49 4.35
C GLY A 640 -2.90 33.77 2.84
N ARG A 641 -1.82 33.33 2.22
CA ARG A 641 -1.70 33.31 0.77
C ARG A 641 -2.38 32.03 0.24
N PRO A 642 -3.40 32.14 -0.62
CA PRO A 642 -4.01 30.95 -1.23
C PRO A 642 -3.01 30.22 -2.13
N ILE A 643 -3.12 28.89 -2.17
CA ILE A 643 -2.25 28.01 -2.97
C ILE A 643 -3.17 27.14 -3.83
N ALA A 644 -3.04 27.26 -5.15
CA ALA A 644 -3.78 26.44 -6.10
C ALA A 644 -3.18 25.02 -6.15
N ASN A 645 -4.00 23.98 -6.07
CA ASN A 645 -3.59 22.56 -6.04
C ASN A 645 -2.48 22.31 -5.01
N GLY A 646 -2.75 22.75 -3.78
CA GLY A 646 -1.87 22.63 -2.63
C GLY A 646 -2.55 23.11 -1.37
N VAL A 647 -1.87 23.01 -0.22
CA VAL A 647 -2.40 23.34 1.10
C VAL A 647 -1.80 24.65 1.60
N ALA A 648 -2.66 25.65 1.77
CA ALA A 648 -2.29 26.92 2.40
C ALA A 648 -2.47 26.83 3.92
N LYS A 649 -1.43 27.21 4.67
CA LYS A 649 -1.44 27.20 6.14
C LYS A 649 -1.46 28.61 6.68
N THR A 650 -2.26 28.86 7.70
CA THR A 650 -2.30 30.13 8.42
C THR A 650 -2.45 29.88 9.92
N ALA A 651 -1.76 30.70 10.72
CA ALA A 651 -1.79 30.59 12.17
C ALA A 651 -2.04 31.96 12.81
N TRP A 652 -2.63 31.93 13.99
CA TRP A 652 -2.92 33.12 14.79
C TRP A 652 -2.77 32.81 16.27
N LYS A 653 -2.83 33.86 17.11
CA LYS A 653 -2.84 33.71 18.57
C LYS A 653 -4.10 32.93 18.98
N ALA A 654 -3.96 31.87 19.76
CA ALA A 654 -5.05 31.04 20.23
C ALA A 654 -6.24 31.84 20.77
N VAL A 655 -7.43 31.57 20.27
CA VAL A 655 -8.69 32.20 20.64
C VAL A 655 -9.77 31.17 20.86
N LYS A 656 -10.72 31.45 21.74
CA LYS A 656 -11.88 30.59 21.95
C LYS A 656 -13.05 31.06 21.11
N SER A 657 -13.69 30.13 20.39
CA SER A 657 -14.91 30.38 19.63
C SER A 657 -15.68 29.09 19.37
N ARG A 658 -16.99 29.21 19.25
CA ARG A 658 -17.87 28.14 18.76
C ARG A 658 -17.90 28.07 17.22
N GLN A 659 -17.64 29.21 16.53
CA GLN A 659 -17.75 29.26 15.07
C GLN A 659 -16.54 29.96 14.47
N LEU A 660 -16.08 29.40 13.33
CA LEU A 660 -15.06 29.98 12.47
C LEU A 660 -15.64 30.23 11.09
N ARG A 661 -15.23 31.32 10.43
CA ARG A 661 -15.57 31.60 9.04
C ARG A 661 -14.31 31.96 8.25
N VAL A 662 -14.22 31.47 7.03
CA VAL A 662 -13.25 31.93 6.05
C VAL A 662 -13.98 32.80 5.04
N LEU A 663 -13.55 34.04 4.89
CA LEU A 663 -14.06 34.99 3.92
C LEU A 663 -13.10 35.04 2.73
N PHE A 664 -13.57 34.69 1.54
CA PHE A 664 -12.80 34.63 0.32
C PHE A 664 -13.06 35.86 -0.57
N SER A 665 -12.01 36.33 -1.26
CA SER A 665 -12.10 37.26 -2.38
C SER A 665 -11.78 36.50 -3.66
N LEU A 666 -12.76 36.32 -4.54
CA LEU A 666 -12.60 35.55 -5.77
C LEU A 666 -11.82 36.32 -6.83
N LEU A 667 -11.15 35.61 -7.74
CA LEU A 667 -10.61 36.19 -8.97
C LEU A 667 -11.75 36.50 -9.95
N PRO A 668 -11.65 37.58 -10.74
CA PRO A 668 -12.67 37.92 -11.74
C PRO A 668 -12.94 36.78 -12.71
N GLY A 669 -14.23 36.44 -12.90
CA GLY A 669 -14.68 35.40 -13.85
C GLY A 669 -14.27 33.96 -13.47
N LYS A 670 -13.81 33.71 -12.22
CA LYS A 670 -13.45 32.37 -11.73
C LYS A 670 -14.33 31.95 -10.56
N ALA A 671 -14.69 30.67 -10.55
CA ALA A 671 -15.20 30.01 -9.37
C ALA A 671 -14.04 29.52 -8.48
N MET A 672 -14.33 29.24 -7.23
CA MET A 672 -13.41 28.61 -6.29
C MET A 672 -13.97 27.26 -5.85
N ARG A 673 -13.09 26.27 -5.67
CA ARG A 673 -13.40 25.01 -4.97
C ARG A 673 -12.50 24.87 -3.77
N LEU A 674 -13.11 24.82 -2.58
CA LEU A 674 -12.46 24.48 -1.32
C LEU A 674 -12.53 22.98 -1.17
N VAL A 675 -11.39 22.31 -1.36
CA VAL A 675 -11.28 20.84 -1.27
C VAL A 675 -11.41 20.41 0.18
N GLU A 676 -10.69 21.08 1.09
CA GLU A 676 -10.70 20.76 2.51
C GLU A 676 -10.37 21.98 3.36
N LEU A 677 -11.02 22.10 4.50
CA LEU A 677 -10.71 23.05 5.57
C LEU A 677 -10.43 22.27 6.86
N LYS A 678 -9.20 22.32 7.33
CA LYS A 678 -8.80 21.83 8.66
C LYS A 678 -8.61 22.99 9.63
N VAL A 679 -8.96 22.76 10.89
CA VAL A 679 -8.84 23.78 11.96
C VAL A 679 -8.23 23.14 13.20
N PHE A 680 -7.21 23.79 13.78
CA PHE A 680 -6.46 23.30 14.94
C PHE A 680 -6.42 24.32 16.08
#